data_5eb45766e97af4bef6fa24086d448e3c
#
_entry.id   5eb45766e97af4bef6fa24086d448e3c
#
_cell.length_a   1.000
_cell.length_b   1.000
_cell.length_c   1.000
_cell.angle_alpha   90.00
_cell.angle_beta   90.00
_cell.angle_gamma   90.00
#
_symmetry.space_group_name_H-M   'P 1'
#
loop_
_entity.id
_entity.type
_entity.pdbx_description
1 polymer ?
#
loop_
_entity_poly.entity_id
_entity_poly.type
_entity_poly.pdbx_seq_one_letter_code
_entity_poly.pdbx_strand_id
1 'polypeptide(L)'
;MKKRISILSILLLLGMTVYAQADIPQVIPSLQHWNGAKGKLTLPETGKIIIAPEAENLLKETAEIMAKDLKDMFGWNYQVTSGKPKNHSIYLSVKKSPSSLGEESYELDIRNHVTIEASTVKGVFWGTRTLLQMIHNQPFGLMKGKALDYPQYAHRGLMIDVARKFFTMDYLQDYVKILSFYKMNELQIHLNDNGFVEFFDNDWNKTYAAFRLESDRFPGLTSKDGSYTKEEFRNFQQMAARYGINIIPEIDVPAHSLAFTHYNPILAADKKEYGMDHLDLYKKEVYDFLDTLFDEYLSGDHPIFVGPDVHIGTDEYNLKEAEQFRYFTEYYLKYITKYGKNPRLWGSLKHMKGNTPVNLKGKTVNAWNYSWLDLETALQEGAKAINTCDAFLYIVPAVNYYHNFLDHQWIYESWSPRMMQEGEMIEQSTNLLGAMFAVWNDRVGNGISQQDVHIRTFPAMQVMSEKLWKGENTRNIPFETFETWCRTTPEAPGVNLQASIDDRKDLTLSGQEIILQGNDSVLTSIPEIGYPYSVEFEIYADPKPNIDAVLFKGPHSVFTANWQNTGKFAFSRDGYEFIFHSYRLPVEKWTKVRVEGDAKGTSLYINGELQERLEGRIGVVYNQKSLRKDSIWYQETLIFPLKQIGDKLLGFKGRIRNVICTPLNEKRYSL
;
A
#
# COMPACT_ATOMS: atom_id res chain seq x y z
N MET A 1 -9.04 28.59 -82.22
CA MET A 1 -8.44 27.29 -81.91
C MET A 1 -8.14 27.23 -80.38
N LYS A 2 -9.00 26.56 -79.60
CA LYS A 2 -8.83 26.45 -78.17
C LYS A 2 -8.28 25.04 -77.86
N LYS A 3 -7.06 24.95 -77.35
CA LYS A 3 -6.49 23.71 -76.83
C LYS A 3 -7.05 23.41 -75.44
N ARG A 4 -7.71 22.26 -75.29
CA ARG A 4 -8.12 21.72 -74.07
C ARG A 4 -6.91 21.01 -73.44
N ILE A 5 -6.54 21.41 -72.21
CA ILE A 5 -5.56 20.68 -71.36
C ILE A 5 -6.36 19.78 -70.44
N SER A 6 -6.19 18.45 -70.59
CA SER A 6 -6.72 17.45 -69.66
C SER A 6 -5.80 17.37 -68.46
N ILE A 7 -6.31 17.70 -67.32
CA ILE A 7 -5.65 17.45 -66.00
C ILE A 7 -5.95 16.02 -65.60
N LEU A 8 -4.94 15.16 -65.64
CA LEU A 8 -4.97 13.80 -65.12
C LEU A 8 -4.71 13.87 -63.61
N SER A 9 -5.75 13.67 -62.81
CA SER A 9 -5.62 13.63 -61.37
C SER A 9 -5.05 12.27 -60.99
N ILE A 10 -3.79 12.24 -60.58
CA ILE A 10 -3.14 11.09 -59.95
C ILE A 10 -3.59 11.11 -58.49
N LEU A 11 -4.55 10.21 -58.13
CA LEU A 11 -4.83 9.86 -56.73
C LEU A 11 -3.68 9.00 -56.22
N LEU A 12 -2.78 9.62 -55.45
CA LEU A 12 -1.88 8.89 -54.57
C LEU A 12 -2.71 8.29 -53.41
N LEU A 13 -3.04 7.02 -53.49
CA LEU A 13 -3.45 6.21 -52.34
C LEU A 13 -2.23 6.07 -51.40
N LEU A 14 -2.08 6.97 -50.43
CA LEU A 14 -1.27 6.71 -49.26
C LEU A 14 -1.95 5.58 -48.50
N GLY A 15 -1.51 4.37 -48.73
CA GLY A 15 -1.78 3.24 -47.86
C GLY A 15 -1.17 3.51 -46.49
N MET A 16 -1.94 4.09 -45.59
CA MET A 16 -1.63 4.01 -44.19
C MET A 16 -1.71 2.51 -43.83
N THR A 17 -0.57 1.84 -43.79
CA THR A 17 -0.44 0.60 -43.04
C THR A 17 -0.68 0.97 -41.58
N VAL A 18 -1.92 0.83 -41.15
CA VAL A 18 -2.22 0.70 -39.72
C VAL A 18 -1.47 -0.58 -39.32
N TYR A 19 -0.27 -0.42 -38.80
CA TYR A 19 0.32 -1.47 -38.02
C TYR A 19 -0.70 -1.75 -36.92
N ALA A 20 -1.42 -2.87 -37.02
CA ALA A 20 -2.17 -3.40 -35.90
C ALA A 20 -1.14 -3.50 -34.77
N GLN A 21 -1.28 -2.64 -33.78
CA GLN A 21 -0.47 -2.72 -32.56
C GLN A 21 -0.68 -4.14 -32.06
N ALA A 22 0.37 -4.95 -32.03
CA ALA A 22 0.26 -6.33 -31.59
C ALA A 22 -0.42 -6.31 -30.23
N ASP A 23 -1.53 -7.03 -30.09
CA ASP A 23 -2.27 -7.10 -28.82
C ASP A 23 -1.31 -7.49 -27.70
N ILE A 24 -0.96 -6.53 -26.86
CA ILE A 24 -0.07 -6.73 -25.72
C ILE A 24 -0.95 -7.20 -24.57
N PRO A 25 -0.59 -8.29 -23.85
CA PRO A 25 -1.34 -8.70 -22.67
C PRO A 25 -1.43 -7.60 -21.63
N GLN A 26 -2.63 -7.33 -21.15
CA GLN A 26 -2.85 -6.41 -20.05
C GLN A 26 -2.37 -7.06 -18.75
N VAL A 27 -1.22 -6.60 -18.26
CA VAL A 27 -0.61 -7.00 -16.98
C VAL A 27 0.16 -5.82 -16.38
N ILE A 28 0.21 -5.73 -15.06
CA ILE A 28 0.95 -4.72 -14.32
C ILE A 28 1.90 -5.42 -13.34
N PRO A 29 3.21 -5.17 -13.40
CA PRO A 29 3.90 -4.40 -14.43
C PRO A 29 3.83 -5.06 -15.80
N SER A 30 3.85 -4.22 -16.85
CA SER A 30 3.78 -4.67 -18.24
C SER A 30 5.03 -5.47 -18.63
N LEU A 31 4.86 -6.42 -19.57
CA LEU A 31 5.93 -7.32 -19.99
C LEU A 31 7.07 -6.56 -20.68
N GLN A 32 8.32 -6.95 -20.42
CA GLN A 32 9.48 -6.42 -21.15
C GLN A 32 9.38 -6.75 -22.64
N HIS A 33 9.13 -8.01 -22.96
CA HIS A 33 8.99 -8.48 -24.33
C HIS A 33 7.80 -9.43 -24.47
N TRP A 34 7.02 -9.25 -25.52
CA TRP A 34 5.93 -10.13 -25.91
C TRP A 34 5.94 -10.41 -27.41
N ASN A 35 5.98 -11.69 -27.78
CA ASN A 35 5.86 -12.16 -29.15
C ASN A 35 4.55 -12.94 -29.28
N GLY A 36 3.49 -12.28 -29.74
CA GLY A 36 2.17 -12.87 -29.93
C GLY A 36 2.16 -13.91 -31.04
N ALA A 37 1.32 -14.96 -30.89
CA ALA A 37 1.06 -15.96 -31.90
C ALA A 37 -0.45 -16.06 -32.17
N LYS A 38 -0.82 -16.65 -33.31
CA LYS A 38 -2.24 -16.79 -33.67
C LYS A 38 -2.98 -17.78 -32.76
N GLY A 39 -4.20 -17.39 -32.34
CA GLY A 39 -5.12 -18.24 -31.59
C GLY A 39 -5.05 -17.99 -30.08
N LYS A 40 -5.94 -18.67 -29.38
CA LYS A 40 -6.09 -18.60 -27.92
C LYS A 40 -5.96 -19.98 -27.29
N LEU A 41 -5.60 -20.02 -26.01
CA LEU A 41 -5.62 -21.20 -25.16
C LEU A 41 -6.68 -21.01 -24.09
N THR A 42 -7.67 -21.88 -24.04
CA THR A 42 -8.62 -21.93 -22.94
C THR A 42 -8.14 -22.93 -21.88
N LEU A 43 -7.97 -22.45 -20.66
CA LEU A 43 -7.69 -23.28 -19.49
C LEU A 43 -9.02 -23.72 -18.87
N PRO A 44 -9.15 -24.99 -18.43
CA PRO A 44 -10.37 -25.48 -17.78
C PRO A 44 -10.44 -24.98 -16.33
N GLU A 45 -11.65 -24.86 -15.77
CA GLU A 45 -11.86 -24.50 -14.36
C GLU A 45 -11.31 -25.57 -13.38
N THR A 46 -11.19 -26.80 -13.84
CA THR A 46 -10.54 -27.90 -13.10
C THR A 46 -9.37 -28.43 -13.92
N GLY A 47 -8.16 -28.29 -13.39
CA GLY A 47 -6.96 -28.55 -14.15
C GLY A 47 -5.77 -29.06 -13.32
N LYS A 48 -4.59 -28.97 -13.92
CA LYS A 48 -3.33 -29.37 -13.27
C LYS A 48 -2.26 -28.30 -13.39
N ILE A 49 -1.56 -28.06 -12.29
CA ILE A 49 -0.24 -27.44 -12.27
C ILE A 49 0.76 -28.58 -12.20
N ILE A 50 1.60 -28.71 -13.23
CA ILE A 50 2.57 -29.79 -13.35
C ILE A 50 3.96 -29.23 -13.17
N ILE A 51 4.69 -29.75 -12.20
CA ILE A 51 6.07 -29.36 -11.93
C ILE A 51 7.02 -30.33 -12.68
N ALA A 52 8.08 -29.77 -13.27
CA ALA A 52 9.16 -30.60 -13.82
C ALA A 52 9.72 -31.52 -12.73
N PRO A 53 9.92 -32.84 -12.98
CA PRO A 53 10.32 -33.80 -11.94
C PRO A 53 11.60 -33.38 -11.19
N GLU A 54 12.57 -32.82 -11.90
CA GLU A 54 13.83 -32.32 -11.34
C GLU A 54 13.69 -31.09 -10.47
N ALA A 55 12.56 -30.36 -10.54
CA ALA A 55 12.27 -29.15 -9.81
C ALA A 55 11.16 -29.31 -8.74
N GLU A 56 10.66 -30.55 -8.55
CA GLU A 56 9.48 -30.80 -7.68
C GLU A 56 9.62 -30.22 -6.30
N ASN A 57 10.70 -30.51 -5.60
CA ASN A 57 10.92 -30.01 -4.23
C ASN A 57 11.11 -28.49 -4.18
N LEU A 58 11.64 -27.89 -5.24
CA LEU A 58 11.89 -26.44 -5.31
C LEU A 58 10.62 -25.64 -5.58
N LEU A 59 9.73 -26.16 -6.44
CA LEU A 59 8.57 -25.40 -6.94
C LEU A 59 7.25 -25.81 -6.30
N LYS A 60 7.25 -26.80 -5.38
CA LYS A 60 6.02 -27.29 -4.75
C LYS A 60 5.23 -26.17 -4.09
N GLU A 61 5.88 -25.35 -3.26
CA GLU A 61 5.25 -24.23 -2.57
C GLU A 61 4.72 -23.18 -3.54
N THR A 62 5.51 -22.81 -4.57
CA THR A 62 5.07 -21.90 -5.65
C THR A 62 3.82 -22.41 -6.35
N ALA A 63 3.76 -23.70 -6.65
CA ALA A 63 2.62 -24.34 -7.33
C ALA A 63 1.38 -24.39 -6.41
N GLU A 64 1.57 -24.66 -5.12
CA GLU A 64 0.48 -24.68 -4.12
C GLU A 64 -0.10 -23.28 -3.90
N ILE A 65 0.75 -22.23 -3.80
CA ILE A 65 0.30 -20.83 -3.75
C ILE A 65 -0.48 -20.50 -5.01
N MET A 66 0.01 -20.84 -6.21
CA MET A 66 -0.69 -20.57 -7.45
C MET A 66 -2.04 -21.30 -7.52
N ALA A 67 -2.13 -22.55 -7.06
CA ALA A 67 -3.39 -23.29 -7.01
C ALA A 67 -4.42 -22.62 -6.09
N LYS A 68 -3.96 -22.13 -4.92
CA LYS A 68 -4.78 -21.35 -4.00
C LYS A 68 -5.26 -20.06 -4.65
N ASP A 69 -4.37 -19.33 -5.32
CA ASP A 69 -4.69 -18.06 -5.96
C ASP A 69 -5.71 -18.21 -7.10
N LEU A 70 -5.61 -19.28 -7.90
CA LEU A 70 -6.61 -19.62 -8.91
C LEU A 70 -7.98 -19.92 -8.30
N LYS A 71 -8.01 -20.54 -7.13
CA LYS A 71 -9.25 -20.76 -6.38
C LYS A 71 -9.82 -19.46 -5.82
N ASP A 72 -8.98 -18.63 -5.21
CA ASP A 72 -9.40 -17.38 -4.57
C ASP A 72 -9.91 -16.34 -5.61
N MET A 73 -9.28 -16.26 -6.80
CA MET A 73 -9.67 -15.31 -7.85
C MET A 73 -10.84 -15.79 -8.72
N PHE A 74 -10.88 -17.08 -9.05
CA PHE A 74 -11.76 -17.60 -10.11
C PHE A 74 -12.66 -18.74 -9.65
N GLY A 75 -12.50 -19.26 -8.43
CA GLY A 75 -13.17 -20.49 -7.97
C GLY A 75 -12.62 -21.77 -8.61
N TRP A 76 -11.49 -21.70 -9.33
CA TRP A 76 -10.94 -22.83 -10.05
C TRP A 76 -10.23 -23.84 -9.14
N ASN A 77 -10.30 -25.11 -9.51
CA ASN A 77 -9.66 -26.19 -8.74
C ASN A 77 -8.52 -26.82 -9.52
N TYR A 78 -7.28 -26.52 -9.13
CA TYR A 78 -6.07 -27.06 -9.77
C TYR A 78 -5.32 -27.99 -8.82
N GLN A 79 -4.99 -29.18 -9.32
CA GLN A 79 -4.16 -30.17 -8.60
C GLN A 79 -2.69 -29.95 -8.95
N VAL A 80 -1.83 -29.91 -7.94
CA VAL A 80 -0.37 -29.87 -8.10
C VAL A 80 0.14 -31.30 -8.27
N THR A 81 0.89 -31.55 -9.34
CA THR A 81 1.48 -32.87 -9.67
C THR A 81 2.86 -32.70 -10.27
N SER A 82 3.66 -33.76 -10.29
CA SER A 82 4.95 -33.82 -10.99
C SER A 82 4.85 -34.59 -12.28
N GLY A 83 5.59 -34.23 -13.35
CA GLY A 83 5.60 -34.95 -14.59
C GLY A 83 5.90 -34.12 -15.82
N LYS A 84 5.51 -34.62 -16.99
CA LYS A 84 5.64 -33.93 -18.30
C LYS A 84 4.44 -33.02 -18.55
N PRO A 85 4.60 -31.90 -19.28
CA PRO A 85 3.50 -31.01 -19.63
C PRO A 85 2.39 -31.72 -20.40
N LYS A 86 1.15 -31.32 -20.18
CA LYS A 86 -0.04 -31.83 -20.87
C LYS A 86 -0.82 -30.65 -21.46
N ASN A 87 -1.58 -30.96 -22.54
CA ASN A 87 -2.48 -29.94 -23.11
C ASN A 87 -3.42 -29.36 -22.03
N HIS A 88 -3.67 -28.09 -22.12
CA HIS A 88 -4.54 -27.32 -21.19
C HIS A 88 -4.09 -27.36 -19.71
N SER A 89 -2.79 -27.62 -19.43
CA SER A 89 -2.21 -27.55 -18.10
C SER A 89 -1.28 -26.33 -17.96
N ILE A 90 -0.87 -26.04 -16.72
CA ILE A 90 0.19 -25.11 -16.40
C ILE A 90 1.42 -25.91 -16.02
N TYR A 91 2.54 -25.64 -16.65
CA TYR A 91 3.80 -26.36 -16.43
C TYR A 91 4.84 -25.40 -15.86
N LEU A 92 5.48 -25.78 -14.75
CA LEU A 92 6.50 -25.01 -14.05
C LEU A 92 7.84 -25.74 -14.10
N SER A 93 8.92 -25.04 -14.48
CA SER A 93 10.27 -25.60 -14.53
C SER A 93 11.35 -24.61 -14.12
N VAL A 94 12.50 -25.16 -13.68
CA VAL A 94 13.71 -24.38 -13.36
C VAL A 94 14.82 -24.78 -14.33
N LYS A 95 15.40 -23.79 -15.03
CA LYS A 95 16.57 -24.00 -15.90
C LYS A 95 17.82 -24.27 -15.06
N LYS A 96 18.71 -25.11 -15.61
CA LYS A 96 20.00 -25.39 -14.96
C LYS A 96 21.01 -24.24 -15.08
N SER A 97 20.89 -23.42 -16.12
CA SER A 97 21.81 -22.30 -16.37
C SER A 97 21.27 -21.00 -15.81
N PRO A 98 22.11 -20.19 -15.14
CA PRO A 98 21.72 -18.86 -14.68
C PRO A 98 21.29 -17.97 -15.86
N SER A 99 20.32 -17.09 -15.62
CA SER A 99 19.92 -16.07 -16.60
C SER A 99 20.89 -14.90 -16.57
N SER A 100 21.29 -14.41 -17.75
CA SER A 100 22.05 -13.15 -17.87
C SER A 100 21.19 -11.92 -17.52
N LEU A 101 19.86 -12.09 -17.40
CA LEU A 101 18.90 -11.03 -17.09
C LEU A 101 18.54 -10.97 -15.58
N GLY A 102 19.29 -11.70 -14.74
CA GLY A 102 19.12 -11.73 -13.29
C GLY A 102 18.20 -12.85 -12.78
N GLU A 103 18.18 -12.99 -11.46
CA GLU A 103 17.48 -14.09 -10.77
C GLU A 103 15.95 -14.00 -10.85
N GLU A 104 15.40 -12.83 -11.10
CA GLU A 104 13.96 -12.58 -11.16
C GLU A 104 13.39 -12.71 -12.59
N SER A 105 14.26 -12.99 -13.58
CA SER A 105 13.83 -13.17 -14.98
C SER A 105 13.12 -14.49 -15.20
N TYR A 106 12.12 -14.49 -16.10
CA TYR A 106 11.38 -15.69 -16.49
C TYR A 106 10.95 -15.65 -17.96
N GLU A 107 10.66 -16.82 -18.50
CA GLU A 107 9.99 -17.02 -19.77
C GLU A 107 8.58 -17.57 -19.52
N LEU A 108 7.60 -17.02 -20.22
CA LEU A 108 6.21 -17.50 -20.25
C LEU A 108 5.87 -17.87 -21.70
N ASP A 109 5.58 -19.15 -21.99
CA ASP A 109 5.21 -19.64 -23.32
C ASP A 109 3.81 -20.24 -23.29
N ILE A 110 2.89 -19.68 -24.08
CA ILE A 110 1.48 -20.08 -24.16
C ILE A 110 1.21 -20.66 -25.53
N ARG A 111 1.03 -22.01 -25.61
CA ARG A 111 0.71 -22.75 -26.84
C ARG A 111 -0.52 -23.61 -26.62
N ASN A 112 -0.32 -24.95 -26.50
CA ASN A 112 -1.36 -25.89 -26.12
C ASN A 112 -1.43 -26.13 -24.60
N HIS A 113 -0.48 -25.62 -23.87
CA HIS A 113 -0.38 -25.50 -22.43
C HIS A 113 0.40 -24.22 -22.11
N VAL A 114 0.40 -23.84 -20.87
CA VAL A 114 1.24 -22.73 -20.37
C VAL A 114 2.52 -23.30 -19.80
N THR A 115 3.68 -22.77 -20.21
CA THR A 115 4.97 -23.05 -19.58
C THR A 115 5.49 -21.79 -18.93
N ILE A 116 5.88 -21.87 -17.64
CA ILE A 116 6.64 -20.85 -16.93
C ILE A 116 7.98 -21.44 -16.55
N GLU A 117 9.05 -20.84 -17.03
CA GLU A 117 10.40 -21.32 -16.83
C GLU A 117 11.35 -20.19 -16.47
N ALA A 118 12.20 -20.39 -15.46
CA ALA A 118 13.20 -19.42 -14.99
C ALA A 118 14.46 -20.13 -14.50
N SER A 119 15.51 -19.36 -14.20
CA SER A 119 16.72 -19.92 -13.58
C SER A 119 16.60 -20.07 -12.05
N THR A 120 15.57 -19.49 -11.44
CA THR A 120 15.32 -19.52 -9.99
C THR A 120 13.85 -19.75 -9.67
N VAL A 121 13.56 -20.16 -8.45
CA VAL A 121 12.19 -20.24 -7.92
C VAL A 121 11.49 -18.89 -7.96
N LYS A 122 12.21 -17.80 -7.64
CA LYS A 122 11.67 -16.44 -7.62
C LYS A 122 11.22 -16.00 -9.01
N GLY A 123 12.00 -16.29 -10.06
CA GLY A 123 11.58 -15.99 -11.44
C GLY A 123 10.32 -16.77 -11.85
N VAL A 124 10.24 -18.07 -11.52
CA VAL A 124 9.02 -18.87 -11.78
C VAL A 124 7.83 -18.27 -11.03
N PHE A 125 8.02 -17.87 -9.78
CA PHE A 125 6.97 -17.24 -8.96
C PHE A 125 6.43 -15.97 -9.63
N TRP A 126 7.29 -15.06 -10.12
CA TRP A 126 6.85 -13.86 -10.86
C TRP A 126 6.09 -14.20 -12.15
N GLY A 127 6.49 -15.24 -12.85
CA GLY A 127 5.74 -15.73 -14.01
C GLY A 127 4.31 -16.16 -13.65
N THR A 128 4.10 -16.74 -12.45
CA THR A 128 2.74 -17.09 -11.99
C THR A 128 1.88 -15.85 -11.75
N ARG A 129 2.46 -14.76 -11.22
CA ARG A 129 1.74 -13.47 -11.01
C ARG A 129 1.25 -12.91 -12.34
N THR A 130 2.12 -12.90 -13.36
CA THR A 130 1.75 -12.51 -14.72
C THR A 130 0.62 -13.37 -15.28
N LEU A 131 0.71 -14.69 -15.16
CA LEU A 131 -0.31 -15.58 -15.68
C LEU A 131 -1.68 -15.37 -15.02
N LEU A 132 -1.72 -15.13 -13.69
CA LEU A 132 -2.97 -14.82 -12.98
C LEU A 132 -3.65 -13.55 -13.51
N GLN A 133 -2.87 -12.48 -13.72
CA GLN A 133 -3.39 -11.24 -14.31
C GLN A 133 -3.87 -11.46 -15.76
N MET A 134 -3.13 -12.25 -16.57
CA MET A 134 -3.57 -12.59 -17.93
C MET A 134 -4.87 -13.37 -17.94
N ILE A 135 -5.07 -14.34 -17.03
CA ILE A 135 -6.34 -15.09 -16.91
C ILE A 135 -7.48 -14.13 -16.56
N HIS A 136 -7.26 -13.22 -15.60
CA HIS A 136 -8.27 -12.24 -15.20
C HIS A 136 -8.70 -11.34 -16.36
N ASN A 137 -7.74 -10.81 -17.09
CA ASN A 137 -7.99 -9.84 -18.16
C ASN A 137 -8.38 -10.47 -19.50
N GLN A 138 -8.30 -11.81 -19.62
CA GLN A 138 -8.61 -12.56 -20.84
C GLN A 138 -9.58 -13.73 -20.57
N PRO A 139 -10.81 -13.45 -20.08
CA PRO A 139 -11.74 -14.49 -19.62
C PRO A 139 -12.20 -15.46 -20.73
N PHE A 140 -12.03 -15.07 -22.01
CA PHE A 140 -12.38 -15.90 -23.18
C PHE A 140 -11.18 -16.66 -23.77
N GLY A 141 -10.14 -16.86 -22.99
CA GLY A 141 -8.93 -17.60 -23.37
C GLY A 141 -7.71 -16.71 -23.59
N LEU A 142 -6.58 -17.23 -23.12
CA LEU A 142 -5.27 -16.59 -23.15
C LEU A 142 -4.75 -16.45 -24.58
N MET A 143 -4.26 -15.30 -24.97
CA MET A 143 -3.53 -15.10 -26.22
C MET A 143 -2.31 -16.00 -26.24
N LYS A 144 -2.11 -16.74 -27.35
CA LYS A 144 -0.89 -17.52 -27.56
C LYS A 144 0.29 -16.59 -27.85
N GLY A 145 1.44 -16.94 -27.34
CA GLY A 145 2.67 -16.17 -27.53
C GLY A 145 3.75 -16.54 -26.53
N LYS A 146 4.86 -15.81 -26.60
CA LYS A 146 5.99 -15.99 -25.70
C LYS A 146 6.40 -14.64 -25.11
N ALA A 147 6.53 -14.59 -23.78
CA ALA A 147 7.13 -13.48 -23.06
C ALA A 147 8.53 -13.83 -22.57
N LEU A 148 9.41 -12.83 -22.55
CA LEU A 148 10.65 -12.78 -21.78
C LEU A 148 10.55 -11.56 -20.90
N ASP A 149 10.60 -11.75 -19.58
CA ASP A 149 10.28 -10.68 -18.62
C ASP A 149 11.25 -10.66 -17.45
N TYR A 150 11.60 -9.46 -16.97
CA TYR A 150 12.59 -9.23 -15.93
C TYR A 150 12.52 -7.81 -15.42
N PRO A 151 12.88 -7.54 -14.13
CA PRO A 151 12.92 -6.17 -13.60
C PRO A 151 14.15 -5.41 -14.05
N GLN A 152 14.01 -4.09 -14.23
CA GLN A 152 15.13 -3.18 -14.45
C GLN A 152 15.85 -2.81 -13.15
N TYR A 153 15.11 -2.78 -12.02
CA TYR A 153 15.64 -2.44 -10.72
C TYR A 153 15.44 -3.59 -9.73
N ALA A 154 16.49 -3.90 -8.98
CA ALA A 154 16.51 -5.02 -8.05
C ALA A 154 15.61 -4.80 -6.82
N HIS A 155 15.47 -3.55 -6.37
CA HIS A 155 14.66 -3.18 -5.20
C HIS A 155 13.44 -2.36 -5.63
N ARG A 156 12.28 -2.80 -5.20
CA ARG A 156 10.97 -2.23 -5.53
C ARG A 156 10.15 -2.23 -4.26
N GLY A 157 10.23 -1.11 -3.50
CA GLY A 157 9.84 -1.07 -2.10
C GLY A 157 8.65 -0.16 -1.80
N LEU A 158 8.01 -0.48 -0.68
CA LEU A 158 7.07 0.34 0.06
C LEU A 158 7.52 0.41 1.52
N MET A 159 7.46 1.59 2.14
CA MET A 159 7.56 1.75 3.59
C MET A 159 6.22 2.18 4.17
N ILE A 160 5.83 1.61 5.30
CA ILE A 160 4.62 1.99 6.05
C ILE A 160 5.00 2.37 7.48
N ASP A 161 4.63 3.58 7.87
CA ASP A 161 4.67 4.04 9.27
C ASP A 161 3.52 3.40 10.05
N VAL A 162 3.83 2.32 10.76
CA VAL A 162 2.89 1.63 11.65
C VAL A 162 2.92 2.20 13.06
N ALA A 163 3.89 3.08 13.34
CA ALA A 163 4.08 3.68 14.66
C ALA A 163 3.02 4.75 14.95
N ARG A 164 2.97 5.81 14.15
CA ARG A 164 2.01 6.92 14.35
C ARG A 164 0.56 6.50 14.10
N LYS A 165 0.35 5.46 13.29
CA LYS A 165 -0.95 4.79 13.12
C LYS A 165 -0.75 3.28 13.16
N PHE A 166 -1.50 2.60 14.03
CA PHE A 166 -1.49 1.14 14.06
C PHE A 166 -2.20 0.54 12.85
N PHE A 167 -1.59 -0.47 12.26
CA PHE A 167 -2.14 -1.32 11.20
C PHE A 167 -2.27 -2.74 11.71
N THR A 168 -3.40 -3.38 11.46
CA THR A 168 -3.59 -4.78 11.86
C THR A 168 -2.65 -5.72 11.12
N MET A 169 -2.31 -6.84 11.72
CA MET A 169 -1.47 -7.85 11.07
C MET A 169 -2.11 -8.38 9.79
N ASP A 170 -3.43 -8.55 9.76
CA ASP A 170 -4.17 -8.96 8.56
C ASP A 170 -3.98 -7.97 7.40
N TYR A 171 -4.04 -6.66 7.69
CA TYR A 171 -3.78 -5.63 6.69
C TYR A 171 -2.36 -5.72 6.12
N LEU A 172 -1.35 -5.90 6.96
CA LEU A 172 0.04 -6.06 6.52
C LEU A 172 0.24 -7.33 5.69
N GLN A 173 -0.40 -8.44 6.07
CA GLN A 173 -0.37 -9.69 5.30
C GLN A 173 -1.06 -9.53 3.94
N ASP A 174 -2.15 -8.80 3.86
CA ASP A 174 -2.81 -8.51 2.59
C ASP A 174 -1.93 -7.61 1.72
N TYR A 175 -1.21 -6.62 2.31
CA TYR A 175 -0.23 -5.84 1.57
C TYR A 175 0.93 -6.67 1.02
N VAL A 176 1.38 -7.69 1.72
CA VAL A 176 2.36 -8.66 1.17
C VAL A 176 1.82 -9.32 -0.10
N LYS A 177 0.56 -9.76 -0.10
CA LYS A 177 -0.07 -10.37 -1.29
C LYS A 177 -0.20 -9.36 -2.43
N ILE A 178 -0.62 -8.11 -2.12
CA ILE A 178 -0.72 -7.03 -3.10
C ILE A 178 0.64 -6.74 -3.74
N LEU A 179 1.65 -6.45 -2.93
CA LEU A 179 3.01 -6.19 -3.41
C LEU A 179 3.51 -7.33 -4.29
N SER A 180 3.32 -8.57 -3.85
CA SER A 180 3.68 -9.78 -4.58
C SER A 180 2.96 -9.89 -5.94
N PHE A 181 1.65 -9.61 -5.98
CA PHE A 181 0.86 -9.69 -7.21
C PHE A 181 1.32 -8.70 -8.28
N TYR A 182 1.83 -7.55 -7.84
CA TYR A 182 2.41 -6.50 -8.68
C TYR A 182 3.94 -6.56 -8.76
N LYS A 183 4.57 -7.66 -8.37
CA LYS A 183 6.03 -7.90 -8.47
C LYS A 183 6.90 -6.85 -7.77
N MET A 184 6.38 -6.16 -6.75
CA MET A 184 7.20 -5.48 -5.75
C MET A 184 7.89 -6.53 -4.88
N ASN A 185 8.97 -6.18 -4.17
CA ASN A 185 9.73 -7.18 -3.43
C ASN A 185 10.21 -6.75 -2.04
N GLU A 186 9.87 -5.54 -1.59
CA GLU A 186 10.26 -5.05 -0.26
C GLU A 186 9.11 -4.32 0.44
N LEU A 187 8.97 -4.58 1.74
CA LEU A 187 8.09 -3.84 2.63
C LEU A 187 8.85 -3.48 3.91
N GLN A 188 9.13 -2.20 4.09
CA GLN A 188 9.76 -1.64 5.29
C GLN A 188 8.67 -1.29 6.30
N ILE A 189 8.85 -1.71 7.54
CA ILE A 189 7.92 -1.50 8.65
C ILE A 189 8.57 -0.59 9.67
N HIS A 190 8.13 0.66 9.73
CA HIS A 190 8.61 1.69 10.65
C HIS A 190 7.92 1.51 12.01
N LEU A 191 8.65 0.91 13.00
CA LEU A 191 8.08 0.36 14.22
C LEU A 191 7.91 1.37 15.36
N ASN A 192 8.66 2.47 15.36
CA ASN A 192 8.59 3.50 16.40
C ASN A 192 8.61 4.90 15.82
N ASP A 193 7.80 5.76 16.40
CA ASP A 193 7.79 7.19 16.12
C ASP A 193 6.88 7.96 17.10
N ASN A 194 6.75 9.27 16.89
CA ASN A 194 5.91 10.16 17.70
C ASN A 194 5.17 11.21 16.85
N GLY A 195 4.13 11.77 17.44
CA GLY A 195 3.44 12.91 16.89
C GLY A 195 4.25 14.21 17.08
N PHE A 196 3.83 15.27 16.41
CA PHE A 196 4.41 16.60 16.59
C PHE A 196 3.89 17.23 17.88
N VAL A 197 4.81 17.66 18.74
CA VAL A 197 4.50 18.19 20.08
C VAL A 197 3.50 19.35 20.07
N GLU A 198 3.48 20.13 18.99
CA GLU A 198 2.54 21.27 18.80
C GLU A 198 1.07 20.85 18.86
N PHE A 199 0.75 19.63 18.48
CA PHE A 199 -0.62 19.10 18.51
C PHE A 199 -1.01 18.52 19.88
N PHE A 200 -0.08 18.55 20.85
CA PHE A 200 -0.24 18.00 22.19
C PHE A 200 0.08 19.07 23.26
N ASP A 201 -0.47 20.28 23.09
CA ASP A 201 -0.28 21.42 24.01
C ASP A 201 1.19 21.86 24.17
N ASN A 202 2.08 21.54 23.25
CA ASN A 202 3.54 21.71 23.37
C ASN A 202 4.12 20.99 24.60
N ASP A 203 3.54 19.86 24.98
CA ASP A 203 3.96 19.06 26.12
C ASP A 203 4.38 17.67 25.66
N TRP A 204 5.69 17.39 25.75
CA TRP A 204 6.23 16.10 25.35
C TRP A 204 5.63 14.94 26.14
N ASN A 205 5.23 15.11 27.40
CA ASN A 205 4.61 14.05 28.18
C ASN A 205 3.19 13.70 27.70
N LYS A 206 2.54 14.60 26.97
CA LYS A 206 1.23 14.38 26.34
C LYS A 206 1.35 13.95 24.89
N THR A 207 2.53 14.17 24.28
CA THR A 207 2.75 13.88 22.88
C THR A 207 2.62 12.38 22.63
N TYR A 208 1.85 12.01 21.63
CA TYR A 208 1.69 10.63 21.23
C TYR A 208 3.03 10.03 20.80
N ALA A 209 3.32 8.81 21.26
CA ALA A 209 4.49 8.05 20.86
C ALA A 209 4.17 6.55 20.88
N ALA A 210 4.75 5.81 19.95
CA ALA A 210 4.50 4.39 19.84
C ALA A 210 5.77 3.61 19.50
N PHE A 211 5.85 2.40 20.08
CA PHE A 211 6.71 1.31 19.65
C PHE A 211 5.84 0.06 19.48
N ARG A 212 5.86 -0.57 18.32
CA ARG A 212 4.85 -1.55 17.91
C ARG A 212 5.24 -3.03 18.12
N LEU A 213 6.47 -3.32 18.48
CA LEU A 213 6.91 -4.70 18.62
C LEU A 213 7.05 -5.08 20.12
N GLU A 214 6.51 -6.23 20.49
CA GLU A 214 6.60 -6.78 21.85
C GLU A 214 8.07 -6.97 22.26
N SER A 215 8.36 -6.62 23.53
CA SER A 215 9.66 -6.84 24.15
C SER A 215 9.51 -7.49 25.53
N ASP A 216 10.19 -8.59 25.73
CA ASP A 216 10.30 -9.25 27.05
C ASP A 216 11.36 -8.58 27.94
N ARG A 217 12.39 -7.98 27.29
CA ARG A 217 13.47 -7.28 28.00
C ARG A 217 13.00 -5.96 28.60
N PHE A 218 11.99 -5.34 27.97
CA PHE A 218 11.44 -4.05 28.38
C PHE A 218 9.91 -4.12 28.52
N PRO A 219 9.39 -4.83 29.56
CA PRO A 219 7.95 -4.94 29.79
C PRO A 219 7.30 -3.57 29.95
N GLY A 220 6.25 -3.31 29.15
CA GLY A 220 5.53 -2.02 29.16
C GLY A 220 6.05 -0.98 28.18
N LEU A 221 7.10 -1.27 27.41
CA LEU A 221 7.57 -0.42 26.31
C LEU A 221 6.58 -0.39 25.15
N THR A 222 5.97 -1.53 24.87
CA THR A 222 5.07 -1.72 23.72
C THR A 222 3.78 -0.90 23.87
N SER A 223 3.32 -0.30 22.77
CA SER A 223 2.14 0.55 22.74
C SER A 223 0.85 -0.21 23.04
N LYS A 224 -0.07 0.43 23.79
CA LYS A 224 -1.32 -0.19 24.25
C LYS A 224 -2.47 -0.09 23.25
N ASP A 225 -2.40 0.84 22.32
CA ASP A 225 -3.41 1.09 21.29
C ASP A 225 -3.26 0.16 20.06
N GLY A 226 -2.30 -0.75 20.11
CA GLY A 226 -2.03 -1.77 19.12
C GLY A 226 -0.54 -2.10 19.03
N SER A 227 -0.23 -3.37 18.86
CA SER A 227 1.15 -3.87 18.76
C SER A 227 1.17 -5.26 18.13
N TYR A 228 2.35 -5.71 17.77
CA TYR A 228 2.60 -7.05 17.23
C TYR A 228 3.35 -7.87 18.26
N THR A 229 2.91 -9.12 18.47
CA THR A 229 3.70 -10.07 19.24
C THR A 229 4.96 -10.47 18.47
N LYS A 230 5.97 -10.93 19.18
CA LYS A 230 7.21 -11.42 18.52
C LYS A 230 6.92 -12.60 17.59
N GLU A 231 6.00 -13.48 17.97
CA GLU A 231 5.61 -14.61 17.14
C GLU A 231 4.86 -14.19 15.88
N GLU A 232 3.87 -13.29 15.98
CA GLU A 232 3.16 -12.74 14.83
C GLU A 232 4.11 -12.09 13.85
N PHE A 233 5.05 -11.25 14.33
CA PHE A 233 5.98 -10.55 13.48
C PHE A 233 6.99 -11.48 12.78
N ARG A 234 7.44 -12.54 13.47
CA ARG A 234 8.26 -13.60 12.87
C ARG A 234 7.50 -14.34 11.79
N ASN A 235 6.27 -14.79 12.08
CA ASN A 235 5.41 -15.52 11.15
C ASN A 235 5.06 -14.68 9.93
N PHE A 236 4.85 -13.38 10.12
CA PHE A 236 4.62 -12.40 9.06
C PHE A 236 5.81 -12.34 8.08
N GLN A 237 7.04 -12.23 8.58
CA GLN A 237 8.24 -12.22 7.74
C GLN A 237 8.40 -13.52 6.96
N GLN A 238 8.14 -14.67 7.61
CA GLN A 238 8.20 -15.98 6.96
C GLN A 238 7.13 -16.13 5.88
N MET A 239 5.91 -15.65 6.14
CA MET A 239 4.85 -15.61 5.13
C MET A 239 5.26 -14.71 3.96
N ALA A 240 5.77 -13.52 4.22
CA ALA A 240 6.20 -12.58 3.20
C ALA A 240 7.30 -13.16 2.28
N ALA A 241 8.28 -13.85 2.86
CA ALA A 241 9.33 -14.50 2.10
C ALA A 241 8.79 -15.53 1.08
N ARG A 242 7.75 -16.29 1.43
CA ARG A 242 7.07 -17.23 0.53
C ARG A 242 6.39 -16.55 -0.66
N TYR A 243 5.98 -15.29 -0.48
CA TYR A 243 5.42 -14.43 -1.52
C TYR A 243 6.47 -13.57 -2.24
N GLY A 244 7.76 -13.81 -2.00
CA GLY A 244 8.86 -13.09 -2.63
C GLY A 244 9.11 -11.69 -2.08
N ILE A 245 8.54 -11.36 -0.92
CA ILE A 245 8.65 -10.05 -0.26
C ILE A 245 9.64 -10.14 0.91
N ASN A 246 10.62 -9.24 0.92
CA ASN A 246 11.52 -9.03 2.06
C ASN A 246 10.90 -7.99 3.01
N ILE A 247 10.64 -8.37 4.26
CA ILE A 247 10.22 -7.45 5.31
C ILE A 247 11.48 -6.84 5.94
N ILE A 248 11.52 -5.51 5.99
CA ILE A 248 12.62 -4.75 6.58
C ILE A 248 12.10 -4.11 7.86
N PRO A 249 12.37 -4.71 9.04
CA PRO A 249 12.04 -4.07 10.30
C PRO A 249 12.91 -2.84 10.51
N GLU A 250 12.28 -1.73 10.90
CA GLU A 250 12.94 -0.49 11.22
C GLU A 250 12.71 -0.12 12.68
N ILE A 251 13.81 0.11 13.39
CA ILE A 251 13.83 0.80 14.68
C ILE A 251 14.56 2.11 14.45
N ASP A 252 13.80 3.20 14.41
CA ASP A 252 14.33 4.49 14.09
C ASP A 252 14.91 5.20 15.32
N VAL A 253 16.20 5.41 15.27
CA VAL A 253 17.01 6.04 16.31
C VAL A 253 18.16 6.83 15.67
N PRO A 254 18.65 7.92 16.27
CA PRO A 254 18.44 8.40 17.64
C PRO A 254 17.38 9.49 17.80
N ALA A 255 16.83 10.05 16.72
CA ALA A 255 15.61 10.84 16.74
C ALA A 255 14.37 9.92 16.75
N HIS A 256 13.16 10.43 16.64
CA HIS A 256 11.92 9.64 16.59
C HIS A 256 11.74 8.65 17.76
N SER A 257 12.41 8.95 18.88
CA SER A 257 12.62 8.02 20.00
C SER A 257 11.76 8.29 21.23
N LEU A 258 10.68 9.09 21.10
CA LEU A 258 9.86 9.50 22.24
C LEU A 258 9.25 8.32 22.99
N ALA A 259 8.90 7.23 22.30
CA ALA A 259 8.42 6.02 22.95
C ALA A 259 9.44 5.43 23.93
N PHE A 260 10.72 5.47 23.58
CA PHE A 260 11.82 5.00 24.41
C PHE A 260 12.10 5.94 25.57
N THR A 261 12.05 7.24 25.35
CA THR A 261 12.28 8.25 26.40
C THR A 261 11.08 8.39 27.34
N HIS A 262 9.86 8.11 26.90
CA HIS A 262 8.70 7.95 27.79
C HIS A 262 8.83 6.74 28.70
N TYR A 263 9.34 5.63 28.15
CA TYR A 263 9.58 4.41 28.92
C TYR A 263 10.70 4.62 29.95
N ASN A 264 11.80 5.22 29.54
CA ASN A 264 12.92 5.54 30.42
C ASN A 264 13.46 6.96 30.15
N PRO A 265 13.01 7.96 30.93
CA PRO A 265 13.40 9.37 30.74
C PRO A 265 14.90 9.64 30.84
N ILE A 266 15.70 8.73 31.41
CA ILE A 266 17.15 8.86 31.49
C ILE A 266 17.80 8.88 30.11
N LEU A 267 17.13 8.26 29.10
CA LEU A 267 17.61 8.15 27.74
C LEU A 267 17.51 9.48 26.97
N ALA A 268 16.65 10.38 27.42
CA ALA A 268 16.38 11.63 26.72
C ALA A 268 17.57 12.58 26.71
N ALA A 269 17.75 13.31 25.61
CA ALA A 269 18.69 14.39 25.51
C ALA A 269 18.29 15.52 26.48
N ASP A 270 19.16 15.81 27.45
CA ASP A 270 18.88 16.76 28.54
C ASP A 270 19.29 18.20 28.18
N LYS A 271 18.95 18.64 26.96
CA LYS A 271 19.31 19.98 26.49
C LYS A 271 18.07 20.75 26.06
N LYS A 272 18.00 22.04 26.40
CA LYS A 272 16.89 22.94 26.00
C LYS A 272 16.65 23.04 24.50
N GLU A 273 17.59 22.58 23.69
CA GLU A 273 17.60 22.68 22.24
C GLU A 273 17.04 21.40 21.56
N TYR A 274 16.80 20.31 22.32
CA TYR A 274 16.28 19.04 21.84
C TYR A 274 14.91 18.77 22.42
N GLY A 275 14.05 18.13 21.64
CA GLY A 275 12.86 17.50 22.14
C GLY A 275 13.21 16.24 22.95
N MET A 276 12.26 15.77 23.75
CA MET A 276 12.37 14.48 24.42
C MET A 276 12.39 13.31 23.44
N ASP A 277 12.06 13.54 22.18
CA ASP A 277 12.08 12.57 21.09
C ASP A 277 13.49 12.23 20.57
N HIS A 278 14.53 12.82 21.18
CA HIS A 278 15.92 12.56 20.86
C HIS A 278 16.64 11.82 22.00
N LEU A 279 17.41 10.79 21.68
CA LEU A 279 18.27 10.09 22.62
C LEU A 279 19.56 10.87 22.89
N ASP A 280 20.07 10.84 24.12
CA ASP A 280 21.34 11.48 24.49
C ASP A 280 22.52 10.56 24.14
N LEU A 281 23.19 10.84 23.04
CA LEU A 281 24.26 10.00 22.50
C LEU A 281 25.55 9.99 23.33
N TYR A 282 25.63 10.78 24.39
CA TYR A 282 26.76 10.77 25.35
C TYR A 282 26.53 9.81 26.53
N LYS A 283 25.28 9.33 26.70
CA LYS A 283 24.92 8.43 27.81
C LYS A 283 25.14 6.98 27.44
N LYS A 284 25.89 6.29 28.28
CA LYS A 284 26.08 4.83 28.14
C LYS A 284 24.74 4.07 28.17
N GLU A 285 23.81 4.54 28.97
CA GLU A 285 22.47 3.97 29.16
C GLU A 285 21.69 3.88 27.83
N VAL A 286 21.92 4.79 26.88
CA VAL A 286 21.32 4.75 25.53
C VAL A 286 21.83 3.55 24.75
N TYR A 287 23.15 3.32 24.76
CA TYR A 287 23.74 2.17 24.08
C TYR A 287 23.34 0.85 24.77
N ASP A 288 23.37 0.78 26.12
CA ASP A 288 22.96 -0.40 26.85
C ASP A 288 21.49 -0.76 26.57
N PHE A 289 20.60 0.24 26.47
CA PHE A 289 19.20 0.04 26.14
C PHE A 289 19.03 -0.49 24.71
N LEU A 290 19.61 0.21 23.72
CA LEU A 290 19.45 -0.15 22.31
C LEU A 290 20.15 -1.48 21.98
N ASP A 291 21.35 -1.73 22.52
CA ASP A 291 22.05 -3.01 22.36
C ASP A 291 21.20 -4.17 22.89
N THR A 292 20.57 -3.99 24.06
CA THR A 292 19.67 -4.99 24.65
C THR A 292 18.42 -5.22 23.79
N LEU A 293 17.83 -4.14 23.26
CA LEU A 293 16.65 -4.20 22.39
C LEU A 293 16.96 -4.91 21.06
N PHE A 294 18.04 -4.52 20.39
CA PHE A 294 18.45 -5.17 19.14
C PHE A 294 18.88 -6.64 19.38
N ASP A 295 19.61 -6.92 20.48
CA ASP A 295 20.00 -8.29 20.82
C ASP A 295 18.78 -9.19 21.00
N GLU A 296 17.70 -8.70 21.64
CA GLU A 296 16.45 -9.45 21.81
C GLU A 296 15.85 -9.91 20.47
N TYR A 297 15.95 -9.10 19.42
CA TYR A 297 15.34 -9.41 18.14
C TYR A 297 16.28 -10.11 17.15
N LEU A 298 17.60 -10.00 17.36
CA LEU A 298 18.61 -10.48 16.43
C LEU A 298 19.31 -11.77 16.88
N SER A 299 19.30 -12.08 18.18
CA SER A 299 20.05 -13.20 18.75
C SER A 299 19.24 -14.49 18.85
N GLY A 300 19.95 -15.58 19.19
CA GLY A 300 19.38 -16.90 19.43
C GLY A 300 19.15 -17.73 18.17
N ASP A 301 18.72 -18.98 18.35
CA ASP A 301 18.50 -19.95 17.27
C ASP A 301 17.28 -19.59 16.40
N HIS A 302 16.37 -18.80 16.95
CA HIS A 302 15.13 -18.37 16.30
C HIS A 302 14.93 -16.85 16.46
N PRO A 303 15.74 -16.02 15.79
CA PRO A 303 15.64 -14.58 15.90
C PRO A 303 14.27 -14.06 15.44
N ILE A 304 13.85 -12.92 15.99
CA ILE A 304 12.59 -12.27 15.59
C ILE A 304 12.73 -11.63 14.21
N PHE A 305 13.86 -10.96 13.95
CA PHE A 305 14.17 -10.42 12.63
C PHE A 305 14.81 -11.51 11.76
N VAL A 306 13.97 -12.23 11.00
CA VAL A 306 14.43 -13.37 10.18
C VAL A 306 15.02 -12.95 8.85
N GLY A 307 14.56 -11.85 8.26
CA GLY A 307 15.05 -11.31 6.99
C GLY A 307 16.54 -10.90 7.04
N PRO A 308 17.16 -10.68 5.88
CA PRO A 308 18.57 -10.31 5.81
C PRO A 308 18.86 -8.85 6.21
N ASP A 309 17.86 -7.98 6.17
CA ASP A 309 18.02 -6.54 6.33
C ASP A 309 17.36 -6.03 7.61
N VAL A 310 17.96 -5.03 8.24
CA VAL A 310 17.44 -4.29 9.39
C VAL A 310 17.72 -2.81 9.18
N HIS A 311 16.69 -1.97 9.31
CA HIS A 311 16.84 -0.53 9.18
C HIS A 311 17.00 0.10 10.58
N ILE A 312 18.00 0.98 10.72
CA ILE A 312 18.37 1.60 12.00
C ILE A 312 17.96 3.08 12.09
N GLY A 313 17.14 3.58 11.14
CA GLY A 313 16.77 4.98 11.06
C GLY A 313 17.95 5.88 10.71
N THR A 314 18.37 6.72 11.64
CA THR A 314 19.49 7.67 11.56
C THR A 314 19.23 8.89 10.68
N ASP A 315 18.07 9.52 10.91
CA ASP A 315 17.70 10.82 10.32
C ASP A 315 17.38 11.86 11.41
N GLU A 316 17.16 13.06 10.96
CA GLU A 316 16.65 14.24 11.67
C GLU A 316 17.25 14.56 13.05
N TYR A 317 18.49 14.11 13.31
CA TYR A 317 19.17 14.45 14.56
C TYR A 317 19.80 15.87 14.51
N ASN A 318 20.15 16.42 15.68
CA ASN A 318 20.64 17.77 15.78
C ASN A 318 22.02 17.97 15.19
N LEU A 319 22.17 18.94 14.30
CA LEU A 319 23.44 19.27 13.61
C LEU A 319 24.60 19.62 14.54
N LYS A 320 24.33 20.18 15.73
CA LYS A 320 25.37 20.53 16.68
C LYS A 320 26.09 19.31 17.27
N GLU A 321 25.46 18.13 17.15
CA GLU A 321 25.98 16.86 17.67
C GLU A 321 26.46 15.93 16.54
N ALA A 322 26.83 16.50 15.39
CA ALA A 322 27.17 15.73 14.20
C ALA A 322 28.27 14.68 14.44
N GLU A 323 29.30 14.99 15.24
CA GLU A 323 30.40 14.04 15.55
C GLU A 323 29.87 12.83 16.34
N GLN A 324 29.05 13.06 17.35
CA GLN A 324 28.48 11.99 18.15
C GLN A 324 27.43 11.19 17.38
N PHE A 325 26.63 11.85 16.51
CA PHE A 325 25.72 11.18 15.60
C PHE A 325 26.47 10.26 14.61
N ARG A 326 27.59 10.71 14.05
CA ARG A 326 28.43 9.89 13.16
C ARG A 326 29.02 8.69 13.89
N TYR A 327 29.49 8.88 15.15
CA TYR A 327 29.95 7.78 16.00
C TYR A 327 28.83 6.76 16.24
N PHE A 328 27.63 7.21 16.60
CA PHE A 328 26.44 6.38 16.81
C PHE A 328 26.08 5.59 15.55
N THR A 329 26.01 6.25 14.39
CA THR A 329 25.71 5.62 13.11
C THR A 329 26.71 4.50 12.79
N GLU A 330 28.01 4.78 12.87
CA GLU A 330 29.06 3.78 12.61
C GLU A 330 28.99 2.61 13.61
N TYR A 331 28.67 2.90 14.88
CA TYR A 331 28.52 1.88 15.92
C TYR A 331 27.40 0.90 15.54
N TYR A 332 26.19 1.39 15.19
CA TYR A 332 25.07 0.51 14.86
C TYR A 332 25.20 -0.15 13.49
N LEU A 333 25.86 0.46 12.52
CA LEU A 333 26.23 -0.24 11.28
C LEU A 333 27.08 -1.48 11.56
N LYS A 334 28.04 -1.38 12.47
CA LYS A 334 28.86 -2.53 12.89
C LYS A 334 28.08 -3.52 13.76
N TYR A 335 27.28 -3.00 14.68
CA TYR A 335 26.49 -3.81 15.60
C TYR A 335 25.53 -4.75 14.87
N ILE A 336 24.75 -4.22 13.95
CA ILE A 336 23.80 -5.03 13.12
C ILE A 336 24.57 -6.03 12.24
N THR A 337 25.70 -5.60 11.65
CA THR A 337 26.54 -6.48 10.82
C THR A 337 27.10 -7.67 11.61
N LYS A 338 27.38 -7.51 12.91
CA LYS A 338 27.85 -8.59 13.80
C LYS A 338 26.86 -9.77 13.88
N TYR A 339 25.56 -9.51 13.73
CA TYR A 339 24.52 -10.55 13.68
C TYR A 339 24.31 -11.14 12.27
N GLY A 340 25.19 -10.83 11.31
CA GLY A 340 25.07 -11.32 9.93
C GLY A 340 23.98 -10.64 9.13
N LYS A 341 23.44 -9.50 9.60
CA LYS A 341 22.42 -8.72 8.90
C LYS A 341 23.04 -7.58 8.11
N ASN A 342 22.32 -7.12 7.10
CA ASN A 342 22.66 -5.93 6.33
C ASN A 342 21.98 -4.71 6.98
N PRO A 343 22.73 -3.80 7.60
CA PRO A 343 22.12 -2.57 8.13
C PRO A 343 21.73 -1.66 6.98
N ARG A 344 20.53 -1.10 7.08
CA ARG A 344 20.02 -0.02 6.23
C ARG A 344 19.83 1.24 7.06
N LEU A 345 19.86 2.40 6.42
CA LEU A 345 19.73 3.69 7.10
C LEU A 345 19.13 4.76 6.19
N TRP A 346 18.49 5.76 6.80
CA TRP A 346 18.16 7.01 6.13
C TRP A 346 19.42 7.83 5.88
N GLY A 347 19.55 8.38 4.69
CA GLY A 347 20.71 9.17 4.30
C GLY A 347 20.78 10.51 5.03
N SER A 348 21.84 10.74 5.83
CA SER A 348 21.98 11.96 6.65
C SER A 348 23.38 12.57 6.62
N LEU A 349 24.38 11.88 6.13
CA LEU A 349 25.78 12.24 6.36
C LEU A 349 26.28 13.46 5.59
N LYS A 350 25.62 13.90 4.51
CA LYS A 350 25.91 15.16 3.83
C LYS A 350 25.50 16.36 4.69
N HIS A 351 24.42 16.22 5.44
CA HIS A 351 23.91 17.22 6.38
C HIS A 351 24.69 17.17 7.71
N MET A 352 24.88 15.98 8.28
CA MET A 352 25.60 15.73 9.52
C MET A 352 27.12 15.68 9.28
N LYS A 353 27.69 16.83 8.89
CA LYS A 353 29.12 16.96 8.57
C LYS A 353 29.99 16.84 9.81
N GLY A 354 31.06 16.03 9.72
CA GLY A 354 32.01 15.83 10.82
C GLY A 354 33.25 15.07 10.37
N ASN A 355 34.21 14.91 11.28
CA ASN A 355 35.45 14.19 11.03
C ASN A 355 35.39 12.71 11.43
N THR A 356 34.45 12.34 12.29
CA THR A 356 34.24 10.94 12.69
C THR A 356 33.84 10.11 11.45
N PRO A 357 34.66 9.09 11.08
CA PRO A 357 34.40 8.32 9.87
C PRO A 357 33.18 7.44 10.02
N VAL A 358 32.37 7.37 8.96
CA VAL A 358 31.28 6.39 8.80
C VAL A 358 31.50 5.66 7.50
N ASN A 359 31.54 4.33 7.56
CA ASN A 359 31.80 3.51 6.38
C ASN A 359 30.49 3.07 5.71
N LEU A 360 30.09 3.79 4.68
CA LEU A 360 28.92 3.46 3.86
C LEU A 360 29.18 2.42 2.76
N LYS A 361 30.44 2.03 2.52
CA LYS A 361 30.77 1.11 1.43
C LYS A 361 29.99 -0.21 1.55
N GLY A 362 29.17 -0.49 0.53
CA GLY A 362 28.32 -1.67 0.47
C GLY A 362 27.11 -1.67 1.41
N LYS A 363 26.91 -0.62 2.20
CA LYS A 363 25.70 -0.44 3.03
C LYS A 363 24.55 0.10 2.18
N THR A 364 23.32 -0.22 2.55
CA THR A 364 22.14 0.25 1.83
C THR A 364 21.61 1.52 2.47
N VAL A 365 21.46 2.57 1.67
CA VAL A 365 21.04 3.90 2.11
C VAL A 365 19.77 4.30 1.35
N ASN A 366 18.75 4.70 2.08
CA ASN A 366 17.57 5.36 1.54
C ASN A 366 17.86 6.86 1.40
N ALA A 367 18.02 7.35 0.16
CA ALA A 367 18.17 8.77 -0.13
C ALA A 367 16.80 9.44 -0.14
N TRP A 368 16.38 9.92 1.04
CA TRP A 368 15.04 10.44 1.29
C TRP A 368 14.94 11.94 1.08
N ASN A 369 15.97 12.68 1.46
CA ASN A 369 16.05 14.12 1.27
C ASN A 369 17.46 14.49 0.80
N TYR A 370 17.59 15.12 -0.37
CA TYR A 370 18.87 15.33 -1.02
C TYR A 370 19.71 16.44 -0.38
N SER A 371 19.14 17.25 0.51
CA SER A 371 19.93 18.12 1.38
C SER A 371 20.61 17.34 2.52
N TRP A 372 20.04 16.19 2.93
CA TRP A 372 20.59 15.31 3.96
C TRP A 372 21.61 14.32 3.41
N LEU A 373 21.29 13.63 2.32
CA LEU A 373 22.22 12.83 1.51
C LEU A 373 21.59 12.52 0.15
N ASP A 374 22.15 13.05 -0.91
CA ASP A 374 21.71 12.78 -2.27
C ASP A 374 22.25 11.46 -2.83
N LEU A 375 21.64 11.00 -3.94
CA LEU A 375 22.01 9.76 -4.61
C LEU A 375 23.45 9.75 -5.09
N GLU A 376 23.93 10.85 -5.69
CA GLU A 376 25.27 10.93 -6.25
C GLU A 376 26.33 10.82 -5.16
N THR A 377 26.17 11.58 -4.08
CA THR A 377 27.06 11.53 -2.90
C THR A 377 27.06 10.12 -2.28
N ALA A 378 25.90 9.49 -2.11
CA ALA A 378 25.81 8.13 -1.56
C ALA A 378 26.58 7.12 -2.43
N LEU A 379 26.42 7.18 -3.76
CA LEU A 379 27.12 6.30 -4.70
C LEU A 379 28.62 6.54 -4.73
N GLN A 380 29.08 7.80 -4.64
CA GLN A 380 30.50 8.17 -4.57
C GLN A 380 31.18 7.61 -3.31
N GLU A 381 30.46 7.54 -2.19
CA GLU A 381 30.93 6.91 -0.95
C GLU A 381 30.87 5.38 -0.98
N GLY A 382 30.44 4.79 -2.10
CA GLY A 382 30.35 3.35 -2.31
C GLY A 382 29.15 2.68 -1.65
N ALA A 383 28.16 3.45 -1.23
CA ALA A 383 26.89 2.92 -0.74
C ALA A 383 26.07 2.27 -1.88
N LYS A 384 25.15 1.41 -1.50
CA LYS A 384 24.03 0.99 -2.33
C LYS A 384 22.86 1.94 -2.05
N ALA A 385 22.37 2.64 -3.05
CA ALA A 385 21.36 3.66 -2.87
C ALA A 385 19.95 3.17 -3.29
N ILE A 386 18.95 3.57 -2.52
CA ILE A 386 17.52 3.44 -2.85
C ILE A 386 16.95 4.86 -2.91
N ASN A 387 16.36 5.24 -4.04
CA ASN A 387 15.69 6.53 -4.15
C ASN A 387 14.37 6.50 -3.36
N THR A 388 14.29 7.33 -2.33
CA THR A 388 13.09 7.49 -1.49
C THR A 388 12.78 8.99 -1.32
N CYS A 389 13.10 9.80 -2.34
CA CYS A 389 13.03 11.26 -2.26
C CYS A 389 11.66 11.75 -1.83
N ASP A 390 11.62 12.49 -0.73
CA ASP A 390 10.43 13.03 -0.09
C ASP A 390 9.59 13.92 -1.01
N ALA A 391 10.26 14.70 -1.88
CA ALA A 391 9.61 15.57 -2.84
C ALA A 391 8.73 14.82 -3.88
N PHE A 392 8.93 13.52 -4.08
CA PHE A 392 8.26 12.74 -5.12
C PHE A 392 7.53 11.50 -4.61
N LEU A 393 8.03 10.88 -3.53
CA LEU A 393 7.68 9.53 -3.14
C LEU A 393 7.08 9.42 -1.73
N TYR A 394 6.86 10.56 -1.03
CA TYR A 394 6.20 10.56 0.26
C TYR A 394 4.70 10.78 0.13
N ILE A 395 3.93 9.85 0.66
CA ILE A 395 2.49 9.98 0.89
C ILE A 395 2.30 10.30 2.37
N VAL A 396 1.77 11.49 2.66
CA VAL A 396 1.46 11.90 4.04
C VAL A 396 -0.02 12.30 4.08
N PRO A 397 -0.90 11.40 4.54
CA PRO A 397 -2.33 11.64 4.46
C PRO A 397 -2.78 12.89 5.24
N ALA A 398 -3.62 13.70 4.60
CA ALA A 398 -4.26 14.87 5.19
C ALA A 398 -3.31 15.94 5.73
N VAL A 399 -2.17 16.14 5.06
CA VAL A 399 -1.27 17.27 5.30
C VAL A 399 -1.17 18.18 4.08
N ASN A 400 -0.57 19.36 4.24
CA ASN A 400 -0.40 20.36 3.19
C ASN A 400 1.07 20.62 2.80
N TYR A 401 2.03 19.88 3.35
CA TYR A 401 3.46 20.05 3.08
C TYR A 401 4.08 18.89 2.29
N TYR A 402 3.41 17.75 2.19
CA TYR A 402 3.75 16.63 1.31
C TYR A 402 2.54 16.17 0.50
N HIS A 403 2.71 15.13 -0.31
CA HIS A 403 1.63 14.62 -1.15
C HIS A 403 0.60 13.84 -0.34
N ASN A 404 -0.67 14.20 -0.46
CA ASN A 404 -1.77 13.37 0.02
C ASN A 404 -2.00 12.15 -0.91
N PHE A 405 -1.73 12.34 -2.21
CA PHE A 405 -1.65 11.32 -3.25
C PHE A 405 -0.45 11.65 -4.14
N LEU A 406 0.27 10.64 -4.61
CA LEU A 406 1.35 10.87 -5.57
C LEU A 406 0.79 11.28 -6.94
N ASP A 407 1.54 12.05 -7.70
CA ASP A 407 1.21 12.35 -9.09
C ASP A 407 1.55 11.12 -9.97
N HIS A 408 0.57 10.24 -10.16
CA HIS A 408 0.73 8.98 -10.86
C HIS A 408 1.09 9.17 -12.34
N GLN A 409 0.50 10.18 -12.99
CA GLN A 409 0.79 10.47 -14.40
C GLN A 409 2.23 10.96 -14.55
N TRP A 410 2.65 11.90 -13.73
CA TRP A 410 4.01 12.41 -13.78
C TRP A 410 5.05 11.33 -13.47
N ILE A 411 4.79 10.48 -12.45
CA ILE A 411 5.67 9.33 -12.14
C ILE A 411 5.76 8.40 -13.34
N TYR A 412 4.64 8.06 -13.95
CA TYR A 412 4.60 7.16 -15.09
C TYR A 412 5.36 7.72 -16.30
N GLU A 413 5.14 8.99 -16.65
CA GLU A 413 5.65 9.61 -17.89
C GLU A 413 7.07 10.16 -17.73
N SER A 414 7.41 10.71 -16.56
CA SER A 414 8.57 11.59 -16.41
C SER A 414 9.58 11.15 -15.36
N TRP A 415 9.11 10.64 -14.22
CA TRP A 415 10.01 10.26 -13.13
C TRP A 415 10.84 9.02 -13.45
N SER A 416 12.00 8.91 -12.81
CA SER A 416 12.90 7.75 -12.85
C SER A 416 13.58 7.58 -11.50
N PRO A 417 13.94 6.34 -11.08
CA PRO A 417 14.76 6.11 -9.89
C PRO A 417 16.11 6.85 -9.90
N ARG A 418 16.58 7.26 -11.06
CA ARG A 418 17.81 8.07 -11.24
C ARG A 418 17.63 9.56 -11.05
N MET A 419 16.38 10.02 -10.85
CA MET A 419 16.05 11.45 -10.81
C MET A 419 16.49 12.09 -9.49
N MET A 420 17.21 13.21 -9.60
CA MET A 420 17.49 14.14 -8.52
C MET A 420 16.34 15.14 -8.34
N GLN A 421 16.33 15.84 -7.20
CA GLN A 421 15.24 16.76 -6.82
C GLN A 421 14.97 17.86 -7.84
N GLU A 422 16.00 18.35 -8.51
CA GLU A 422 15.90 19.37 -9.55
C GLU A 422 15.51 18.80 -10.93
N GLY A 423 15.23 17.50 -11.03
CA GLY A 423 14.89 16.80 -12.27
C GLY A 423 16.08 16.32 -13.09
N GLU A 424 17.29 16.52 -12.59
CA GLU A 424 18.50 15.97 -13.19
C GLU A 424 18.58 14.46 -12.99
N MET A 425 19.17 13.75 -13.93
CA MET A 425 19.34 12.29 -13.88
C MET A 425 20.80 11.95 -13.60
N ILE A 426 21.05 11.18 -12.53
CA ILE A 426 22.37 10.59 -12.32
C ILE A 426 22.68 9.53 -13.39
N GLU A 427 23.95 9.23 -13.60
CA GLU A 427 24.36 8.14 -14.48
C GLU A 427 23.85 6.77 -13.97
N GLN A 428 23.69 5.83 -14.90
CA GLN A 428 23.32 4.45 -14.55
C GLN A 428 24.40 3.83 -13.66
N SER A 429 23.98 3.28 -12.54
CA SER A 429 24.86 2.61 -11.58
C SER A 429 24.26 1.30 -11.09
N THR A 430 25.08 0.26 -11.00
CA THR A 430 24.68 -1.01 -10.39
C THR A 430 24.45 -0.91 -8.89
N ASN A 431 24.96 0.14 -8.25
CA ASN A 431 24.75 0.44 -6.84
C ASN A 431 23.47 1.25 -6.60
N LEU A 432 22.81 1.78 -7.63
CA LEU A 432 21.44 2.27 -7.52
C LEU A 432 20.48 1.09 -7.62
N LEU A 433 20.01 0.63 -6.48
CA LEU A 433 19.22 -0.60 -6.38
C LEU A 433 17.80 -0.44 -6.92
N GLY A 434 17.24 0.76 -6.87
CA GLY A 434 15.88 1.08 -7.27
C GLY A 434 15.27 2.19 -6.45
N ALA A 435 13.99 2.04 -6.10
CA ALA A 435 13.30 3.03 -5.29
C ALA A 435 12.29 2.41 -4.33
N MET A 436 11.92 3.22 -3.33
CA MET A 436 10.91 2.93 -2.32
C MET A 436 10.05 4.17 -2.13
N PHE A 437 8.74 4.05 -2.22
CA PHE A 437 7.84 5.11 -1.79
C PHE A 437 7.41 4.87 -0.33
N ALA A 438 7.11 5.95 0.39
CA ALA A 438 6.89 5.90 1.82
C ALA A 438 5.53 6.48 2.20
N VAL A 439 4.87 5.85 3.16
CA VAL A 439 3.62 6.32 3.76
C VAL A 439 3.88 6.69 5.21
N TRP A 440 3.80 7.99 5.51
CA TRP A 440 3.96 8.54 6.85
C TRP A 440 2.62 8.97 7.43
N ASN A 441 2.42 8.75 8.71
CA ASN A 441 1.18 9.08 9.41
C ASN A 441 1.37 10.25 10.42
N ASP A 442 2.00 11.33 9.97
CA ASP A 442 2.44 12.47 10.79
C ASP A 442 1.34 13.10 11.66
N ARG A 443 0.11 13.08 11.16
CA ARG A 443 -1.04 13.70 11.85
C ARG A 443 -1.81 12.67 12.65
N VAL A 444 -1.25 12.30 13.79
CA VAL A 444 -1.93 11.41 14.75
C VAL A 444 -3.29 11.96 15.16
N GLY A 445 -4.31 11.10 15.18
CA GLY A 445 -5.65 11.47 15.63
C GLY A 445 -6.50 12.26 14.63
N ASN A 446 -6.16 12.21 13.33
CA ASN A 446 -6.93 12.89 12.28
C ASN A 446 -8.08 12.04 11.67
N GLY A 447 -8.34 10.86 12.20
CA GLY A 447 -9.40 9.97 11.71
C GLY A 447 -9.10 9.20 10.43
N ILE A 448 -7.87 9.20 9.94
CA ILE A 448 -7.43 8.36 8.81
C ILE A 448 -7.53 6.88 9.19
N SER A 449 -8.28 6.10 8.40
CA SER A 449 -8.38 4.65 8.55
C SER A 449 -7.31 3.90 7.74
N GLN A 450 -7.19 2.59 7.95
CA GLN A 450 -6.35 1.72 7.12
C GLN A 450 -6.79 1.78 5.64
N GLN A 451 -8.08 1.86 5.39
CA GLN A 451 -8.66 1.95 4.05
C GLN A 451 -8.36 3.31 3.40
N ASP A 452 -8.37 4.40 4.15
CA ASP A 452 -7.96 5.71 3.64
C ASP A 452 -6.48 5.71 3.23
N VAL A 453 -5.63 5.02 3.98
CA VAL A 453 -4.22 4.81 3.60
C VAL A 453 -4.14 3.95 2.34
N HIS A 454 -4.90 2.85 2.29
CA HIS A 454 -4.90 1.95 1.13
C HIS A 454 -5.27 2.64 -0.19
N ILE A 455 -6.30 3.48 -0.18
CA ILE A 455 -6.73 4.25 -1.38
C ILE A 455 -5.62 5.17 -1.93
N ARG A 456 -4.70 5.62 -1.08
CA ARG A 456 -3.53 6.44 -1.49
C ARG A 456 -2.37 5.59 -1.96
N THR A 457 -2.17 4.48 -1.29
CA THR A 457 -1.00 3.61 -1.43
C THR A 457 -1.13 2.66 -2.62
N PHE A 458 -2.31 2.08 -2.82
CA PHE A 458 -2.51 1.05 -3.85
C PHE A 458 -2.28 1.56 -5.28
N PRO A 459 -2.86 2.71 -5.70
CA PRO A 459 -2.58 3.25 -7.03
C PRO A 459 -1.11 3.67 -7.21
N ALA A 460 -0.51 4.26 -6.18
CA ALA A 460 0.91 4.60 -6.20
C ALA A 460 1.78 3.37 -6.39
N MET A 461 1.46 2.27 -5.69
CA MET A 461 2.15 0.98 -5.82
C MET A 461 2.06 0.42 -7.24
N GLN A 462 0.89 0.49 -7.91
CA GLN A 462 0.73 0.04 -9.29
C GLN A 462 1.66 0.80 -10.25
N VAL A 463 1.72 2.12 -10.14
CA VAL A 463 2.59 2.97 -10.96
C VAL A 463 4.07 2.71 -10.64
N MET A 464 4.42 2.61 -9.36
CA MET A 464 5.79 2.32 -8.94
C MET A 464 6.25 0.93 -9.39
N SER A 465 5.37 -0.08 -9.35
CA SER A 465 5.70 -1.42 -9.84
C SER A 465 6.03 -1.41 -11.33
N GLU A 466 5.23 -0.72 -12.15
CA GLU A 466 5.49 -0.54 -13.58
C GLU A 466 6.83 0.14 -13.81
N LYS A 467 7.07 1.26 -13.11
CA LYS A 467 8.27 2.07 -13.27
C LYS A 467 9.55 1.33 -12.89
N LEU A 468 9.50 0.58 -11.79
CA LEU A 468 10.67 -0.15 -11.29
C LEU A 468 10.92 -1.46 -12.05
N TRP A 469 9.87 -2.04 -12.63
CA TRP A 469 9.99 -3.23 -13.47
C TRP A 469 10.46 -2.89 -14.88
N LYS A 470 9.84 -1.89 -15.53
CA LYS A 470 10.12 -1.48 -16.92
C LYS A 470 11.30 -0.50 -17.07
N GLY A 471 11.65 0.19 -16.00
CA GLY A 471 12.63 1.28 -16.06
C GLY A 471 12.04 2.49 -16.83
N GLU A 472 12.84 3.04 -17.74
CA GLU A 472 12.45 4.20 -18.55
C GLU A 472 11.59 3.82 -19.77
N ASN A 473 11.35 2.54 -20.02
CA ASN A 473 10.64 2.01 -21.19
C ASN A 473 9.10 1.97 -21.02
N THR A 474 8.53 2.70 -20.07
CA THR A 474 7.07 2.74 -19.84
C THR A 474 6.29 3.41 -20.97
N ARG A 475 6.92 4.25 -21.77
CA ARG A 475 6.27 5.11 -22.81
C ARG A 475 5.58 4.36 -23.97
N ASN A 476 5.71 3.03 -24.03
CA ASN A 476 5.07 2.25 -25.11
C ASN A 476 3.56 2.08 -24.91
N ILE A 477 3.04 2.37 -23.73
CA ILE A 477 1.62 2.32 -23.39
C ILE A 477 1.22 3.74 -22.93
N PRO A 478 0.22 4.40 -23.56
CA PRO A 478 -0.26 5.71 -23.11
C PRO A 478 -0.78 5.63 -21.67
N PHE A 479 -0.61 6.71 -20.89
CA PHE A 479 -1.00 6.73 -19.48
C PHE A 479 -2.49 6.42 -19.28
N GLU A 480 -3.38 6.94 -20.12
CA GLU A 480 -4.83 6.67 -20.03
C GLU A 480 -5.16 5.16 -20.20
N THR A 481 -4.37 4.47 -21.05
CA THR A 481 -4.51 3.02 -21.21
C THR A 481 -4.00 2.31 -19.96
N PHE A 482 -2.85 2.68 -19.45
CA PHE A 482 -2.28 2.13 -18.22
C PHE A 482 -3.20 2.40 -17.01
N GLU A 483 -3.72 3.61 -16.88
CA GLU A 483 -4.70 3.96 -15.83
C GLU A 483 -5.95 3.07 -15.90
N THR A 484 -6.43 2.77 -17.12
CA THR A 484 -7.55 1.83 -17.31
C THR A 484 -7.18 0.43 -16.82
N TRP A 485 -5.95 -0.03 -17.08
CA TRP A 485 -5.46 -1.31 -16.57
C TRP A 485 -5.41 -1.33 -15.04
N CYS A 486 -4.91 -0.25 -14.42
CA CYS A 486 -4.88 -0.11 -12.96
C CYS A 486 -6.28 -0.23 -12.34
N ARG A 487 -7.30 0.35 -12.96
CA ARG A 487 -8.67 0.28 -12.45
C ARG A 487 -9.32 -1.09 -12.58
N THR A 488 -8.95 -1.86 -13.60
CA THR A 488 -9.57 -3.15 -13.91
C THR A 488 -8.81 -4.35 -13.36
N THR A 489 -7.56 -4.18 -12.94
CA THR A 489 -6.77 -5.25 -12.33
C THR A 489 -7.03 -5.30 -10.82
N PRO A 490 -7.38 -6.47 -10.24
CA PRO A 490 -7.70 -6.59 -8.83
C PRO A 490 -6.49 -6.34 -7.92
N GLU A 491 -6.75 -6.12 -6.64
CA GLU A 491 -5.69 -5.89 -5.64
C GLU A 491 -4.72 -7.07 -5.54
N ALA A 492 -5.23 -8.25 -5.25
CA ALA A 492 -4.49 -9.52 -5.25
C ALA A 492 -5.46 -10.70 -5.09
N PRO A 493 -5.02 -11.95 -5.28
CA PRO A 493 -5.83 -13.11 -4.97
C PRO A 493 -6.34 -13.12 -3.52
N GLY A 494 -7.66 -13.18 -3.36
CA GLY A 494 -8.32 -13.22 -2.05
C GLY A 494 -8.22 -11.93 -1.23
N VAL A 495 -7.84 -10.81 -1.83
CA VAL A 495 -7.74 -9.50 -1.19
C VAL A 495 -8.74 -8.53 -1.81
N ASN A 496 -9.44 -7.78 -0.97
CA ASN A 496 -10.35 -6.71 -1.36
C ASN A 496 -10.41 -5.64 -0.25
N LEU A 497 -9.29 -4.97 0.00
CA LEU A 497 -9.18 -3.90 1.00
C LEU A 497 -9.97 -2.64 0.61
N GLN A 498 -10.19 -2.42 -0.70
CA GLN A 498 -11.05 -1.34 -1.18
C GLN A 498 -12.54 -1.61 -0.94
N ALA A 499 -12.91 -2.83 -0.55
CA ALA A 499 -14.30 -3.26 -0.50
C ALA A 499 -15.06 -2.96 -1.81
N SER A 500 -14.40 -3.22 -2.96
CA SER A 500 -14.98 -3.03 -4.28
C SER A 500 -16.08 -4.05 -4.55
N ILE A 501 -17.13 -3.62 -5.23
CA ILE A 501 -18.18 -4.50 -5.74
C ILE A 501 -18.08 -4.58 -7.27
N ASP A 502 -18.60 -5.67 -7.86
CA ASP A 502 -18.59 -5.87 -9.31
C ASP A 502 -19.40 -4.75 -10.01
N ASP A 503 -18.72 -3.97 -10.85
CA ASP A 503 -19.28 -2.84 -11.61
C ASP A 503 -20.49 -3.23 -12.52
N ARG A 504 -20.68 -4.53 -12.75
CA ARG A 504 -21.70 -5.07 -13.63
C ARG A 504 -23.01 -5.39 -12.92
N LYS A 505 -23.09 -5.14 -11.61
CA LYS A 505 -24.30 -5.44 -10.82
C LYS A 505 -24.66 -4.27 -9.92
N ASP A 506 -25.74 -3.60 -10.25
CA ASP A 506 -26.48 -2.84 -9.24
C ASP A 506 -26.96 -3.83 -8.18
N LEU A 507 -26.39 -3.72 -6.98
CA LEU A 507 -26.76 -4.61 -5.89
C LEU A 507 -28.03 -4.08 -5.23
N THR A 508 -29.17 -4.61 -5.65
CA THR A 508 -30.40 -4.41 -4.92
C THR A 508 -30.44 -5.39 -3.75
N LEU A 509 -30.17 -4.90 -2.56
CA LEU A 509 -30.17 -5.71 -1.33
C LEU A 509 -31.58 -6.03 -0.85
N SER A 510 -32.60 -5.26 -1.28
CA SER A 510 -33.98 -5.46 -0.88
C SER A 510 -34.93 -4.94 -1.95
N GLY A 511 -35.63 -5.82 -2.62
CA GLY A 511 -36.83 -5.51 -3.39
C GLY A 511 -38.11 -5.50 -2.56
N GLN A 512 -38.03 -5.81 -1.24
CA GLN A 512 -39.13 -5.86 -0.29
C GLN A 512 -38.90 -4.91 0.87
N GLU A 513 -39.95 -4.52 1.55
CA GLU A 513 -39.89 -3.69 2.74
C GLU A 513 -39.38 -4.51 3.93
N ILE A 514 -38.32 -4.02 4.55
CA ILE A 514 -37.73 -4.56 5.79
C ILE A 514 -38.36 -3.80 6.95
N ILE A 515 -39.01 -4.51 7.85
CA ILE A 515 -39.62 -3.95 9.07
C ILE A 515 -38.68 -4.25 10.23
N LEU A 516 -38.23 -3.22 10.91
CA LEU A 516 -37.33 -3.31 12.06
C LEU A 516 -38.04 -2.85 13.35
N GLN A 517 -37.94 -3.65 14.40
CA GLN A 517 -38.56 -3.39 15.70
C GLN A 517 -37.63 -2.64 16.69
N GLY A 518 -36.40 -2.34 16.27
CA GLY A 518 -35.43 -1.65 17.09
C GLY A 518 -34.48 -2.54 17.93
N ASN A 519 -34.66 -3.84 17.86
CA ASN A 519 -33.83 -4.85 18.53
C ASN A 519 -33.63 -6.08 17.64
N ASP A 520 -33.70 -5.89 16.35
CA ASP A 520 -33.52 -6.89 15.31
C ASP A 520 -32.61 -6.41 14.18
N SER A 521 -32.14 -7.32 13.37
CA SER A 521 -31.32 -7.02 12.21
C SER A 521 -31.48 -8.06 11.11
N VAL A 522 -31.27 -7.63 9.88
CA VAL A 522 -31.23 -8.48 8.68
C VAL A 522 -29.79 -8.53 8.18
N LEU A 523 -29.24 -9.73 8.01
CA LEU A 523 -27.90 -9.92 7.43
C LEU A 523 -27.96 -9.80 5.91
N THR A 524 -26.92 -9.24 5.35
CA THR A 524 -26.70 -9.16 3.90
C THR A 524 -25.53 -10.04 3.48
N SER A 525 -25.37 -10.26 2.18
CA SER A 525 -24.24 -11.01 1.61
C SER A 525 -22.99 -10.14 1.40
N ILE A 526 -23.11 -8.81 1.60
CA ILE A 526 -22.03 -7.86 1.35
C ILE A 526 -21.66 -7.18 2.65
N PRO A 527 -20.41 -7.29 3.13
CA PRO A 527 -20.02 -6.69 4.41
C PRO A 527 -20.00 -5.17 4.37
N GLU A 528 -19.55 -4.57 3.27
CA GLU A 528 -19.37 -3.13 3.09
C GLU A 528 -19.12 -2.79 1.63
N ILE A 529 -19.20 -1.51 1.27
CA ILE A 529 -18.79 -0.97 -0.03
C ILE A 529 -17.82 0.19 0.17
N GLY A 530 -16.65 0.07 -0.44
CA GLY A 530 -15.64 1.12 -0.45
C GLY A 530 -15.93 2.21 -1.48
N TYR A 531 -15.46 3.41 -1.21
CA TYR A 531 -15.63 4.54 -2.13
C TYR A 531 -14.71 4.42 -3.37
N PRO A 532 -15.12 5.00 -4.55
CA PRO A 532 -16.32 5.81 -4.74
C PRO A 532 -17.60 4.99 -4.90
N TYR A 533 -18.66 5.34 -4.16
CA TYR A 533 -19.96 4.65 -4.19
C TYR A 533 -21.14 5.61 -4.07
N SER A 534 -22.34 5.12 -4.47
CA SER A 534 -23.64 5.66 -4.13
C SER A 534 -24.50 4.58 -3.50
N VAL A 535 -25.02 4.82 -2.29
CA VAL A 535 -26.00 3.94 -1.63
C VAL A 535 -27.28 4.70 -1.44
N GLU A 536 -28.36 4.21 -2.06
CA GLU A 536 -29.69 4.80 -2.01
C GLU A 536 -30.67 3.87 -1.30
N PHE A 537 -31.56 4.42 -0.46
CA PHE A 537 -32.61 3.68 0.21
C PHE A 537 -33.78 4.59 0.58
N GLU A 538 -34.94 4.00 0.81
CA GLU A 538 -36.08 4.70 1.39
C GLU A 538 -36.29 4.25 2.84
N ILE A 539 -36.54 5.22 3.72
CA ILE A 539 -36.67 5.01 5.16
C ILE A 539 -37.96 5.65 5.69
N TYR A 540 -38.60 4.95 6.63
CA TYR A 540 -39.73 5.43 7.39
C TYR A 540 -39.48 5.20 8.88
N ALA A 541 -39.27 6.26 9.65
CA ALA A 541 -39.01 6.18 11.08
C ALA A 541 -40.35 6.11 11.87
N ASP A 542 -40.40 5.23 12.86
CA ASP A 542 -41.53 5.18 13.79
C ASP A 542 -41.52 6.41 14.71
N PRO A 543 -42.67 6.74 15.38
CA PRO A 543 -42.80 7.96 16.21
C PRO A 543 -41.82 8.07 17.36
N LYS A 544 -41.27 6.95 17.83
CA LYS A 544 -40.28 6.89 18.94
C LYS A 544 -39.07 6.05 18.52
N PRO A 545 -38.20 6.60 17.68
CA PRO A 545 -36.99 5.89 17.28
C PRO A 545 -36.02 5.76 18.47
N ASN A 546 -35.20 4.73 18.48
CA ASN A 546 -34.12 4.58 19.45
C ASN A 546 -33.11 5.73 19.30
N ILE A 547 -32.44 6.07 20.41
CA ILE A 547 -31.29 7.00 20.38
C ILE A 547 -30.15 6.29 19.69
N ASP A 548 -29.41 7.00 18.83
CA ASP A 548 -28.28 6.48 18.06
C ASP A 548 -28.62 5.21 17.29
N ALA A 549 -29.83 5.21 16.71
CA ALA A 549 -30.42 4.04 16.06
C ALA A 549 -29.57 3.57 14.85
N VAL A 550 -29.03 2.38 14.95
CA VAL A 550 -28.20 1.77 13.91
C VAL A 550 -29.07 1.38 12.71
N LEU A 551 -28.79 2.01 11.57
CA LEU A 551 -29.40 1.68 10.28
C LEU A 551 -28.61 0.60 9.55
N PHE A 552 -27.30 0.81 9.43
CA PHE A 552 -26.39 -0.11 8.76
C PHE A 552 -25.14 -0.31 9.61
N LYS A 553 -24.64 -1.53 9.66
CA LYS A 553 -23.42 -1.89 10.39
C LYS A 553 -22.53 -2.80 9.57
N GLY A 554 -21.27 -2.51 9.53
CA GLY A 554 -20.21 -3.23 8.83
C GLY A 554 -19.08 -3.64 9.78
N PRO A 555 -18.00 -4.20 9.23
CA PRO A 555 -16.81 -4.54 10.01
C PRO A 555 -16.12 -3.30 10.62
N HIS A 556 -16.06 -2.19 9.88
CA HIS A 556 -15.24 -1.04 10.21
C HIS A 556 -16.06 0.23 10.53
N SER A 557 -17.35 0.23 10.23
CA SER A 557 -18.18 1.44 10.35
C SER A 557 -19.62 1.11 10.73
N VAL A 558 -20.30 2.15 11.21
CA VAL A 558 -21.73 2.13 11.54
C VAL A 558 -22.35 3.41 10.98
N PHE A 559 -23.53 3.29 10.35
CA PHE A 559 -24.34 4.43 9.91
C PHE A 559 -25.64 4.46 10.74
N THR A 560 -25.89 5.59 11.39
CA THR A 560 -26.98 5.76 12.36
C THR A 560 -27.96 6.83 11.95
N ALA A 561 -29.20 6.70 12.46
CA ALA A 561 -30.19 7.77 12.48
C ALA A 561 -30.46 8.18 13.94
N ASN A 562 -31.11 9.35 14.11
CA ASN A 562 -31.48 9.88 15.42
C ASN A 562 -30.29 10.02 16.39
N TRP A 563 -29.13 10.46 15.86
CA TRP A 563 -27.94 10.74 16.65
C TRP A 563 -28.28 11.62 17.87
N GLN A 564 -27.93 11.14 19.06
CA GLN A 564 -28.21 11.80 20.36
C GLN A 564 -29.66 12.30 20.47
N ASN A 565 -30.64 11.57 19.93
CA ASN A 565 -32.06 11.94 19.93
C ASN A 565 -32.40 13.25 19.19
N THR A 566 -31.60 13.61 18.17
CA THR A 566 -31.78 14.85 17.39
C THR A 566 -32.50 14.64 16.06
N GLY A 567 -32.72 13.39 15.64
CA GLY A 567 -33.20 13.03 14.30
C GLY A 567 -32.15 13.15 13.21
N LYS A 568 -30.89 13.44 13.54
CA LYS A 568 -29.79 13.58 12.57
C LYS A 568 -29.21 12.23 12.18
N PHE A 569 -28.69 12.17 10.95
CA PHE A 569 -27.82 11.06 10.54
C PHE A 569 -26.40 11.28 11.01
N ALA A 570 -25.72 10.18 11.32
CA ALA A 570 -24.29 10.17 11.65
C ALA A 570 -23.65 8.88 11.19
N PHE A 571 -22.35 8.85 11.11
CA PHE A 571 -21.59 7.62 10.99
C PHE A 571 -20.39 7.62 11.93
N SER A 572 -19.97 6.43 12.35
CA SER A 572 -18.77 6.23 13.14
C SER A 572 -17.86 5.22 12.44
N ARG A 573 -16.55 5.45 12.55
CA ARG A 573 -15.49 4.55 12.12
C ARG A 573 -14.22 4.79 12.91
N ASP A 574 -13.49 3.74 13.20
CA ASP A 574 -12.18 3.80 13.88
C ASP A 574 -12.20 4.67 15.17
N GLY A 575 -13.32 4.68 15.90
CA GLY A 575 -13.49 5.48 17.12
C GLY A 575 -13.83 6.95 16.89
N TYR A 576 -14.02 7.39 15.64
CA TYR A 576 -14.43 8.74 15.27
C TYR A 576 -15.90 8.78 14.88
N GLU A 577 -16.56 9.90 15.21
CA GLU A 577 -17.96 10.12 14.91
C GLU A 577 -18.14 11.39 14.06
N PHE A 578 -18.93 11.27 12.99
CA PHE A 578 -19.18 12.32 12.01
C PHE A 578 -20.69 12.50 11.83
N ILE A 579 -21.18 13.76 11.96
CA ILE A 579 -22.59 14.08 12.05
C ILE A 579 -23.00 14.97 10.88
N PHE A 580 -24.09 14.60 10.19
CA PHE A 580 -24.76 15.49 9.25
C PHE A 580 -25.71 16.45 10.00
N HIS A 581 -25.35 17.72 10.03
CA HIS A 581 -26.07 18.72 10.83
C HIS A 581 -27.28 19.33 10.12
N SER A 582 -27.29 19.33 8.77
CA SER A 582 -28.23 20.09 7.95
C SER A 582 -29.60 19.44 7.79
N TYR A 583 -29.77 18.17 8.16
CA TYR A 583 -31.01 17.46 7.99
C TYR A 583 -31.44 16.68 9.24
N ARG A 584 -32.77 16.63 9.47
CA ARG A 584 -33.40 15.81 10.51
C ARG A 584 -34.43 14.89 9.89
N LEU A 585 -34.31 13.58 10.12
CA LEU A 585 -35.25 12.58 9.63
C LEU A 585 -36.64 12.76 10.29
N PRO A 586 -37.69 13.03 9.52
CA PRO A 586 -39.03 13.09 10.06
C PRO A 586 -39.52 11.69 10.45
N VAL A 587 -40.34 11.61 11.49
CA VAL A 587 -41.08 10.38 11.84
C VAL A 587 -42.35 10.27 10.99
N GLU A 588 -42.84 9.03 10.82
CA GLU A 588 -44.09 8.71 10.13
C GLU A 588 -44.18 9.23 8.68
N LYS A 589 -43.02 9.36 8.02
CA LYS A 589 -42.91 9.83 6.64
C LYS A 589 -41.85 9.08 5.87
N TRP A 590 -42.18 8.56 4.69
CA TRP A 590 -41.16 8.02 3.79
C TRP A 590 -40.20 9.11 3.30
N THR A 591 -38.95 8.82 3.41
CA THR A 591 -37.86 9.71 2.99
C THR A 591 -36.87 8.92 2.14
N LYS A 592 -36.56 9.43 0.95
CA LYS A 592 -35.52 8.86 0.10
C LYS A 592 -34.19 9.43 0.50
N VAL A 593 -33.27 8.58 0.89
CA VAL A 593 -31.91 8.93 1.34
C VAL A 593 -30.91 8.35 0.35
N ARG A 594 -29.92 9.15 -0.02
CA ARG A 594 -28.77 8.71 -0.78
C ARG A 594 -27.50 9.20 -0.10
N VAL A 595 -26.55 8.29 0.11
CA VAL A 595 -25.22 8.57 0.64
C VAL A 595 -24.19 8.29 -0.44
N GLU A 596 -23.37 9.27 -0.77
CA GLU A 596 -22.25 9.13 -1.69
C GLU A 596 -20.94 9.33 -0.96
N GLY A 597 -19.99 8.41 -1.16
CA GLY A 597 -18.63 8.50 -0.63
C GLY A 597 -17.61 8.61 -1.75
N ASP A 598 -16.58 9.43 -1.54
CA ASP A 598 -15.39 9.51 -2.36
C ASP A 598 -14.13 9.66 -1.50
N ALA A 599 -12.95 9.80 -2.13
CA ALA A 599 -11.68 9.89 -1.41
C ALA A 599 -11.51 11.19 -0.58
N LYS A 600 -12.40 12.17 -0.75
CA LYS A 600 -12.36 13.46 -0.04
C LYS A 600 -13.37 13.53 1.10
N GLY A 601 -14.52 12.85 0.97
CA GLY A 601 -15.57 12.96 1.98
C GLY A 601 -16.83 12.17 1.69
N THR A 602 -17.89 12.51 2.40
CA THR A 602 -19.19 11.82 2.37
C THR A 602 -20.33 12.83 2.21
N SER A 603 -21.20 12.61 1.22
CA SER A 603 -22.33 13.47 0.91
C SER A 603 -23.65 12.81 1.27
N LEU A 604 -24.57 13.58 1.85
CA LEU A 604 -25.97 13.17 2.15
C LEU A 604 -26.93 13.88 1.22
N TYR A 605 -27.75 13.12 0.52
CA TYR A 605 -28.84 13.61 -0.31
C TYR A 605 -30.18 13.14 0.26
N ILE A 606 -31.18 14.01 0.22
CA ILE A 606 -32.56 13.72 0.62
C ILE A 606 -33.51 14.07 -0.53
N ASN A 607 -34.30 13.10 -0.95
CA ASN A 607 -35.24 13.24 -2.07
C ASN A 607 -34.58 13.80 -3.34
N GLY A 608 -33.30 13.44 -3.56
CA GLY A 608 -32.51 13.86 -4.71
C GLY A 608 -31.73 15.16 -4.52
N GLU A 609 -31.94 15.92 -3.45
CA GLU A 609 -31.25 17.17 -3.16
C GLU A 609 -30.08 16.98 -2.18
N LEU A 610 -28.91 17.53 -2.50
CA LEU A 610 -27.76 17.56 -1.59
C LEU A 610 -28.12 18.40 -0.34
N GLN A 611 -28.02 17.77 0.82
CA GLN A 611 -28.23 18.43 2.11
C GLN A 611 -26.93 18.88 2.74
N GLU A 612 -25.92 18.02 2.70
CA GLU A 612 -24.62 18.30 3.33
C GLU A 612 -23.54 17.40 2.73
N ARG A 613 -22.34 17.95 2.63
CA ARG A 613 -21.11 17.20 2.39
C ARG A 613 -20.16 17.39 3.55
N LEU A 614 -19.73 16.31 4.14
CA LEU A 614 -18.66 16.26 5.11
C LEU A 614 -17.35 16.07 4.35
N GLU A 615 -16.47 17.09 4.39
CA GLU A 615 -15.20 17.06 3.65
C GLU A 615 -14.14 17.86 4.42
N GLY A 616 -13.25 17.14 5.10
CA GLY A 616 -12.02 17.66 5.61
C GLY A 616 -12.16 18.82 6.62
N ARG A 617 -12.82 18.60 7.77
CA ARG A 617 -12.77 19.58 8.86
C ARG A 617 -11.32 19.93 9.17
N ILE A 618 -11.08 21.22 9.43
CA ILE A 618 -9.76 21.72 9.78
C ILE A 618 -9.75 22.11 11.26
N GLY A 619 -8.92 21.41 12.05
CA GLY A 619 -8.52 21.86 13.38
C GLY A 619 -7.28 22.74 13.25
N VAL A 620 -7.32 23.94 13.79
CA VAL A 620 -6.16 24.85 13.78
C VAL A 620 -5.44 24.77 15.12
N VAL A 621 -4.16 24.45 15.06
CA VAL A 621 -3.26 24.44 16.22
C VAL A 621 -2.33 25.64 16.11
N TYR A 622 -2.22 26.40 17.19
CA TYR A 622 -1.38 27.56 17.25
C TYR A 622 -0.20 27.33 18.20
N ASN A 623 1.00 27.31 17.64
CA ASN A 623 2.20 27.23 18.45
C ASN A 623 2.58 28.60 18.96
N GLN A 624 2.36 28.87 20.25
CA GLN A 624 2.64 30.17 20.88
C GLN A 624 4.14 30.53 20.89
N LYS A 625 5.04 29.54 20.91
CA LYS A 625 6.49 29.79 20.94
C LYS A 625 7.04 30.20 19.58
N SER A 626 6.62 29.52 18.52
CA SER A 626 7.09 29.78 17.16
C SER A 626 6.19 30.76 16.39
N LEU A 627 5.04 31.14 16.95
CA LEU A 627 3.96 31.91 16.29
C LEU A 627 3.47 31.21 15.00
N ARG A 628 3.74 29.92 14.85
CA ARG A 628 3.34 29.12 13.70
C ARG A 628 1.90 28.65 13.87
N LYS A 629 1.09 28.82 12.83
CA LYS A 629 -0.20 28.13 12.69
C LYS A 629 0.02 26.86 11.92
N ASP A 630 -0.51 25.78 12.45
CA ASP A 630 -0.58 24.50 11.75
C ASP A 630 -2.01 23.97 11.80
N SER A 631 -2.31 22.99 10.98
CA SER A 631 -3.67 22.47 10.86
C SER A 631 -3.68 20.95 10.81
N ILE A 632 -4.67 20.36 11.45
CA ILE A 632 -5.06 18.96 11.25
C ILE A 632 -6.27 18.94 10.33
N TRP A 633 -6.19 18.17 9.26
CA TRP A 633 -7.32 17.90 8.40
C TRP A 633 -7.91 16.55 8.78
N TYR A 634 -9.15 16.57 9.26
CA TYR A 634 -9.87 15.36 9.63
C TYR A 634 -10.44 14.70 8.38
N GLN A 635 -10.28 13.39 8.28
CA GLN A 635 -10.77 12.62 7.15
C GLN A 635 -12.21 12.18 7.41
N GLU A 636 -13.15 12.74 6.66
CA GLU A 636 -14.60 12.49 6.77
C GLU A 636 -15.12 11.56 5.68
N THR A 637 -14.34 10.53 5.35
CA THR A 637 -14.71 9.47 4.42
C THR A 637 -15.41 8.32 5.12
N LEU A 638 -16.24 7.59 4.40
CA LEU A 638 -16.96 6.42 4.90
C LEU A 638 -16.84 5.26 3.92
N ILE A 639 -16.38 4.11 4.41
CA ILE A 639 -16.67 2.82 3.78
C ILE A 639 -18.07 2.44 4.26
N PHE A 640 -19.04 2.37 3.33
CA PHE A 640 -20.44 2.24 3.72
C PHE A 640 -20.72 0.85 4.28
N PRO A 641 -21.22 0.74 5.53
CA PRO A 641 -21.45 -0.52 6.19
C PRO A 641 -22.67 -1.24 5.60
N LEU A 642 -22.52 -2.51 5.24
CA LEU A 642 -23.59 -3.29 4.59
C LEU A 642 -23.76 -4.69 5.16
N LYS A 643 -22.95 -5.14 6.16
CA LYS A 643 -23.04 -6.49 6.70
C LYS A 643 -24.41 -6.80 7.30
N GLN A 644 -25.02 -5.79 7.93
CA GLN A 644 -26.39 -5.93 8.46
C GLN A 644 -27.16 -4.61 8.39
N ILE A 645 -28.47 -4.72 8.27
CA ILE A 645 -29.45 -3.63 8.35
C ILE A 645 -30.16 -3.77 9.69
N GLY A 646 -30.12 -2.70 10.52
CA GLY A 646 -30.55 -2.73 11.92
C GLY A 646 -29.47 -3.28 12.87
N ASP A 647 -29.81 -3.35 14.17
CA ASP A 647 -28.94 -3.92 15.21
C ASP A 647 -29.78 -4.48 16.36
N LYS A 648 -29.28 -5.55 17.00
CA LYS A 648 -30.01 -6.24 18.09
C LYS A 648 -30.05 -5.46 19.42
N LEU A 649 -29.18 -4.48 19.59
CA LEU A 649 -29.07 -3.69 20.83
C LEU A 649 -29.61 -2.25 20.64
N LEU A 650 -29.18 -1.59 19.57
CA LEU A 650 -29.50 -0.18 19.27
C LEU A 650 -30.04 -0.04 17.85
N GLY A 651 -30.89 -0.99 17.41
CA GLY A 651 -31.41 -1.01 16.06
C GLY A 651 -32.39 0.15 15.77
N PHE A 652 -32.47 0.49 14.49
CA PHE A 652 -33.48 1.40 13.98
C PHE A 652 -34.88 0.78 14.15
N LYS A 653 -35.83 1.63 14.53
CA LYS A 653 -37.24 1.25 14.62
C LYS A 653 -38.02 1.92 13.50
N GLY A 654 -38.62 1.11 12.61
CA GLY A 654 -39.30 1.60 11.42
C GLY A 654 -39.19 0.67 10.23
N ARG A 655 -39.17 1.22 9.02
CA ARG A 655 -39.13 0.46 7.77
C ARG A 655 -38.09 0.99 6.81
N ILE A 656 -37.45 0.08 6.10
CA ILE A 656 -36.45 0.38 5.05
C ILE A 656 -36.82 -0.43 3.81
N ARG A 657 -36.69 0.16 2.62
CA ARG A 657 -36.86 -0.50 1.35
C ARG A 657 -35.97 0.08 0.26
N ASN A 658 -35.91 -0.59 -0.88
CA ASN A 658 -35.20 -0.15 -2.09
C ASN A 658 -33.73 0.23 -1.81
N VAL A 659 -33.00 -0.64 -1.09
CA VAL A 659 -31.58 -0.44 -0.84
C VAL A 659 -30.80 -0.81 -2.10
N ILE A 660 -30.23 0.19 -2.76
CA ILE A 660 -29.49 0.05 -4.03
C ILE A 660 -28.08 0.59 -3.80
N CYS A 661 -27.07 -0.23 -4.13
CA CYS A 661 -25.66 0.13 -4.06
C CYS A 661 -25.08 0.17 -5.46
N THR A 662 -24.51 1.29 -5.84
CA THR A 662 -23.93 1.52 -7.17
C THR A 662 -22.48 1.99 -7.00
N PRO A 663 -21.48 1.32 -7.62
CA PRO A 663 -20.15 1.86 -7.70
C PRO A 663 -20.15 3.11 -8.61
N LEU A 664 -19.51 4.18 -8.16
CA LEU A 664 -19.35 5.37 -8.98
C LEU A 664 -18.07 5.25 -9.81
N ASN A 665 -18.21 5.33 -11.14
CA ASN A 665 -17.09 5.28 -12.09
C ASN A 665 -16.37 6.64 -12.16
N GLU A 666 -15.93 7.18 -11.04
CA GLU A 666 -15.06 8.36 -11.06
C GLU A 666 -13.63 7.97 -11.43
N LYS A 667 -12.94 8.87 -12.15
CA LYS A 667 -11.49 8.74 -12.34
C LYS A 667 -10.84 8.73 -10.95
N ARG A 668 -10.34 7.58 -10.51
CA ARG A 668 -9.78 7.38 -9.15
C ARG A 668 -8.66 8.36 -8.81
N TYR A 669 -8.09 9.04 -9.80
CA TYR A 669 -6.85 9.81 -9.70
C TYR A 669 -6.98 11.29 -10.12
N SER A 670 -8.17 11.78 -10.46
CA SER A 670 -8.38 13.21 -10.70
C SER A 670 -8.62 13.93 -9.35
N LEU A 671 -7.54 14.09 -8.57
CA LEU A 671 -7.57 14.85 -7.32
C LEU A 671 -6.93 16.21 -7.48
#